data_0dee3c0b4f50ef2fb6ff5887f5149e80
#
_entry.id   0dee3c0b4f50ef2fb6ff5887f5149e80
#
_cell.length_a   1.000
_cell.length_b   1.000
_cell.length_c   1.000
_cell.angle_alpha   90.00
_cell.angle_beta   90.00
_cell.angle_gamma   90.00
#
_symmetry.space_group_name_H-M   'P 1'
#
loop_
_entity.id
_entity.type
_entity.pdbx_description
1 polymer ?
#
loop_
_entity_poly.entity_id
_entity_poly.type
_entity_poly.pdbx_seq_one_letter_code
_entity_poly.pdbx_strand_id
1 'polypeptide(L)'
;MKTKHIQKQLDFFVRDKAHHAYRKPAEDVHALAAELAAQGLDDMQRSVARLRYVLAQETPVVFPDERITLLRTVRTIPEIHTEEEDRQLHETHAFHENGRVFNMCPDYGMLMADGFTKKAEKIRTQLEKAETAEQKEFLQAMLDVLSIVTDFAARYREEALREGNQTVADTLSKIPANAPETLLEALQFLRLLHYAMWCNGNYHNTIGRIDQFLYPYYRHDLDAGLLTKDGALELLEEFFVSCNRDSDLYIGIQQGDNGQTIVLGGSNEDGSDAYNDLSELCLIASRELCLIDPKVNLRVHKNTPLSVYELATTLTQKGLGFPQYTNDEIVIPALLRWGYEKQDAYNYTLAACWEILVTGYMDLVNWDSLNFLKTVQDACEHLPECKTYEDFAALVKQNIEAQAGALMAETKNVYKEPSPLVSLMCPDCLEKMRDISKPGKYNNYGFHGDGLATAADSMAAVRKYVYDEKTFTPETMLAMLHADFKGYEREQNMLRYEGPKFGNDDDFVDSIAVQLLDWYADALEGKKNDRGGCFRAGTASAMYYIWHSKDAPASPDGRSAHEALPCNYSPSLFARCEGPISIIKSFAKPHLTRVANGGPLTVELSDAMFRNEDAIRKCAMFVKSFMDMGGHQMQINAVNRDRLLDAQKHPENYRNLIVRVWGWSGYFVELNEVYQNHIIKRSEMSL
;
A
#
# COMPACT_ATOMS: atom_id res chain seq x y z
N MET A 1 -25.76 6.76 11.90
CA MET A 1 -25.42 6.63 13.37
C MET A 1 -25.25 5.17 13.66
N LYS A 2 -24.13 4.79 14.26
CA LYS A 2 -23.81 3.39 14.59
C LYS A 2 -24.92 2.73 15.38
N THR A 3 -25.26 1.50 15.01
CA THR A 3 -26.20 0.69 15.78
C THR A 3 -25.60 0.25 17.12
N LYS A 4 -26.45 -0.19 18.05
CA LYS A 4 -25.97 -0.76 19.32
C LYS A 4 -25.13 -2.03 19.10
N HIS A 5 -25.45 -2.78 18.04
CA HIS A 5 -24.71 -3.96 17.64
C HIS A 5 -23.28 -3.61 17.26
N ILE A 6 -23.08 -2.68 16.34
CA ILE A 6 -21.75 -2.22 15.90
C ILE A 6 -20.99 -1.57 17.06
N GLN A 7 -21.65 -0.79 17.93
CA GLN A 7 -20.98 -0.21 19.08
C GLN A 7 -20.44 -1.29 20.04
N LYS A 8 -21.20 -2.34 20.29
CA LYS A 8 -20.77 -3.49 21.12
C LYS A 8 -19.53 -4.17 20.52
N GLN A 9 -19.51 -4.37 19.21
CA GLN A 9 -18.36 -4.96 18.53
C GLN A 9 -17.11 -4.05 18.59
N LEU A 10 -17.26 -2.74 18.38
CA LEU A 10 -16.16 -1.78 18.52
C LEU A 10 -15.58 -1.79 19.93
N ASP A 11 -16.43 -1.80 20.94
CA ASP A 11 -15.98 -1.86 22.34
C ASP A 11 -15.18 -3.14 22.60
N PHE A 12 -15.71 -4.29 22.21
CA PHE A 12 -15.11 -5.60 22.45
C PHE A 12 -13.82 -5.86 21.65
N PHE A 13 -13.84 -5.60 20.34
CA PHE A 13 -12.71 -5.95 19.46
C PHE A 13 -11.65 -4.85 19.36
N VAL A 14 -12.06 -3.58 19.35
CA VAL A 14 -11.14 -2.48 19.05
C VAL A 14 -10.68 -1.74 20.30
N ARG A 15 -11.63 -1.31 21.16
CA ARG A 15 -11.32 -0.51 22.34
C ARG A 15 -10.69 -1.34 23.45
N ASP A 16 -11.40 -2.39 23.87
CA ASP A 16 -11.00 -3.20 25.02
C ASP A 16 -10.08 -4.36 24.62
N LYS A 17 -10.07 -4.70 23.32
CA LYS A 17 -9.32 -5.85 22.77
C LYS A 17 -9.59 -7.14 23.57
N ALA A 18 -10.81 -7.29 24.09
CA ALA A 18 -11.20 -8.40 24.98
C ALA A 18 -11.06 -9.78 24.32
N HIS A 19 -11.15 -9.84 22.99
CA HIS A 19 -10.91 -11.05 22.19
C HIS A 19 -9.48 -11.58 22.29
N HIS A 20 -8.51 -10.77 22.76
CA HIS A 20 -7.13 -11.25 22.97
C HIS A 20 -7.05 -12.37 24.02
N ALA A 21 -8.08 -12.49 24.90
CA ALA A 21 -8.17 -13.59 25.86
C ALA A 21 -8.26 -14.99 25.22
N TYR A 22 -8.65 -15.07 23.94
CA TYR A 22 -8.73 -16.34 23.20
C TYR A 22 -7.41 -16.72 22.51
N ARG A 23 -6.40 -15.84 22.53
CA ARG A 23 -5.11 -16.05 21.89
C ARG A 23 -4.28 -17.07 22.66
N LYS A 24 -3.69 -17.99 21.92
CA LYS A 24 -2.72 -18.96 22.44
C LYS A 24 -1.37 -18.27 22.68
N PRO A 25 -0.48 -18.87 23.49
CA PRO A 25 0.91 -18.43 23.56
C PRO A 25 1.56 -18.45 22.18
N ALA A 26 2.54 -17.57 21.96
CA ALA A 26 3.36 -17.61 20.75
C ALA A 26 4.25 -18.85 20.77
N GLU A 27 4.40 -19.49 19.63
CA GLU A 27 5.28 -20.65 19.41
C GLU A 27 6.58 -20.20 18.73
N ASP A 28 7.58 -21.09 18.72
CA ASP A 28 8.80 -20.90 17.95
C ASP A 28 8.47 -20.93 16.45
N VAL A 29 8.91 -19.90 15.72
CA VAL A 29 8.67 -19.77 14.27
C VAL A 29 9.31 -20.88 13.45
N HIS A 30 10.40 -21.51 13.94
CA HIS A 30 11.12 -22.60 13.25
C HIS A 30 10.68 -24.00 13.69
N ALA A 31 9.73 -24.13 14.64
CA ALA A 31 9.31 -25.42 15.16
C ALA A 31 8.83 -26.41 14.08
N LEU A 32 8.06 -25.90 13.10
CA LEU A 32 7.52 -26.73 12.00
C LEU A 32 8.58 -27.05 10.94
N ALA A 33 9.51 -26.14 10.67
CA ALA A 33 10.46 -26.25 9.56
C ALA A 33 11.34 -27.52 9.67
N ALA A 34 11.82 -27.83 10.87
CA ALA A 34 12.65 -29.02 11.11
C ALA A 34 11.89 -30.33 10.83
N GLU A 35 10.61 -30.39 11.19
CA GLU A 35 9.74 -31.55 10.90
C GLU A 35 9.51 -31.72 9.40
N LEU A 36 9.21 -30.62 8.68
CA LEU A 36 9.00 -30.62 7.23
C LEU A 36 10.27 -31.02 6.47
N ALA A 37 11.43 -30.55 6.91
CA ALA A 37 12.73 -30.92 6.35
C ALA A 37 13.04 -32.42 6.58
N ALA A 38 12.77 -32.96 7.77
CA ALA A 38 12.97 -34.37 8.07
C ALA A 38 12.07 -35.31 7.24
N GLN A 39 10.90 -34.83 6.81
CA GLN A 39 10.01 -35.57 5.90
C GLN A 39 10.45 -35.48 4.43
N GLY A 40 11.45 -34.64 4.10
CA GLY A 40 11.93 -34.46 2.74
C GLY A 40 10.94 -33.76 1.81
N LEU A 41 10.07 -32.94 2.36
CA LEU A 41 9.06 -32.20 1.59
C LEU A 41 9.71 -31.01 0.84
N ASP A 42 9.25 -30.78 -0.39
CA ASP A 42 9.62 -29.60 -1.14
C ASP A 42 8.82 -28.35 -0.71
N ASP A 43 9.15 -27.19 -1.24
CA ASP A 43 8.55 -25.90 -0.83
C ASP A 43 7.04 -25.84 -1.08
N MET A 44 6.53 -26.47 -2.15
CA MET A 44 5.09 -26.55 -2.45
C MET A 44 4.36 -27.34 -1.37
N GLN A 45 4.86 -28.50 -1.05
CA GLN A 45 4.32 -29.40 -0.03
C GLN A 45 4.41 -28.76 1.36
N ARG A 46 5.51 -28.08 1.66
CA ARG A 46 5.71 -27.35 2.93
C ARG A 46 4.74 -26.19 3.09
N SER A 47 4.46 -25.44 2.03
CA SER A 47 3.47 -24.33 2.04
C SER A 47 2.06 -24.85 2.36
N VAL A 48 1.65 -25.96 1.75
CA VAL A 48 0.37 -26.62 2.05
C VAL A 48 0.34 -27.16 3.49
N ALA A 49 1.44 -27.79 3.93
CA ALA A 49 1.57 -28.34 5.28
C ALA A 49 1.48 -27.24 6.35
N ARG A 50 2.10 -26.07 6.11
CA ARG A 50 1.99 -24.90 7.00
C ARG A 50 0.55 -24.43 7.13
N LEU A 51 -0.17 -24.25 6.02
CA LEU A 51 -1.58 -23.87 6.07
C LEU A 51 -2.41 -24.86 6.87
N ARG A 52 -2.23 -26.15 6.62
CA ARG A 52 -2.89 -27.23 7.37
C ARG A 52 -2.57 -27.17 8.85
N TYR A 53 -1.30 -27.00 9.22
CA TYR A 53 -0.84 -26.91 10.60
C TYR A 53 -1.49 -25.72 11.32
N VAL A 54 -1.40 -24.50 10.74
CA VAL A 54 -1.93 -23.29 11.37
C VAL A 54 -3.44 -23.37 11.54
N LEU A 55 -4.19 -23.72 10.48
CA LEU A 55 -5.64 -23.83 10.56
C LEU A 55 -6.10 -24.94 11.50
N ALA A 56 -5.38 -26.06 11.62
CA ALA A 56 -5.68 -27.10 12.60
C ALA A 56 -5.50 -26.63 14.04
N GLN A 57 -4.50 -25.76 14.28
CA GLN A 57 -4.23 -25.20 15.60
C GLN A 57 -5.21 -24.08 15.99
N GLU A 58 -5.85 -23.40 15.02
CA GLU A 58 -6.84 -22.38 15.33
C GLU A 58 -8.03 -22.98 16.09
N THR A 59 -8.44 -22.32 17.18
CA THR A 59 -9.64 -22.69 17.91
C THR A 59 -10.80 -21.83 17.40
N PRO A 60 -11.85 -22.44 16.82
CA PRO A 60 -13.02 -21.68 16.43
C PRO A 60 -13.64 -20.92 17.61
N VAL A 61 -13.94 -19.64 17.41
CA VAL A 61 -14.63 -18.78 18.37
C VAL A 61 -15.73 -18.05 17.64
N VAL A 62 -16.95 -18.24 18.06
CA VAL A 62 -18.15 -17.59 17.49
C VAL A 62 -18.91 -16.88 18.58
N PHE A 63 -19.29 -15.64 18.35
CA PHE A 63 -20.10 -14.86 19.29
C PHE A 63 -21.59 -14.91 18.91
N PRO A 64 -22.52 -14.94 19.88
CA PRO A 64 -23.95 -15.12 19.59
C PRO A 64 -24.56 -14.12 18.61
N ASP A 65 -24.08 -12.87 18.64
CA ASP A 65 -24.68 -11.77 17.90
C ASP A 65 -23.89 -11.41 16.61
N GLU A 66 -22.77 -12.09 16.31
CA GLU A 66 -21.97 -11.77 15.10
C GLU A 66 -22.57 -12.43 13.85
N ARG A 67 -22.40 -11.77 12.70
CA ARG A 67 -22.79 -12.29 11.39
C ARG A 67 -21.57 -12.63 10.54
N ILE A 68 -20.47 -11.90 10.74
CA ILE A 68 -19.17 -12.13 10.08
C ILE A 68 -18.18 -12.60 11.14
N THR A 69 -17.82 -13.86 11.07
CA THR A 69 -16.97 -14.52 12.07
C THR A 69 -15.51 -14.64 11.61
N LEU A 70 -14.73 -15.41 12.29
CA LEU A 70 -13.30 -15.70 12.21
C LEU A 70 -12.44 -14.77 13.06
N LEU A 71 -11.78 -15.39 14.01
CA LEU A 71 -10.89 -14.76 14.99
C LEU A 71 -9.58 -15.56 15.06
N ARG A 72 -8.43 -14.87 14.97
CA ARG A 72 -7.12 -15.49 15.13
C ARG A 72 -6.86 -15.83 16.59
N THR A 73 -6.64 -17.12 16.86
CA THR A 73 -6.22 -17.65 18.16
C THR A 73 -4.75 -18.06 18.17
N VAL A 74 -4.20 -18.47 17.04
CA VAL A 74 -2.78 -18.77 16.85
C VAL A 74 -2.03 -17.47 16.52
N ARG A 75 -0.96 -17.17 17.25
CA ARG A 75 -0.19 -15.92 17.09
C ARG A 75 0.95 -16.06 16.10
N THR A 76 1.58 -17.21 16.06
CA THR A 76 2.77 -17.48 15.24
C THR A 76 2.39 -18.12 13.92
N ILE A 77 2.94 -17.60 12.84
CA ILE A 77 2.96 -18.25 11.53
C ILE A 77 4.35 -18.88 11.39
N PRO A 78 4.47 -20.22 11.37
CA PRO A 78 5.79 -20.83 11.30
C PRO A 78 6.44 -20.65 9.93
N GLU A 79 7.77 -20.59 9.92
CA GLU A 79 8.57 -20.65 8.71
C GLU A 79 8.53 -22.07 8.12
N ILE A 80 8.72 -22.20 6.81
CA ILE A 80 8.77 -23.51 6.12
C ILE A 80 10.19 -24.01 5.93
N HIS A 81 11.18 -23.13 6.09
CA HIS A 81 12.60 -23.44 6.01
C HIS A 81 13.24 -23.40 7.39
N THR A 82 14.21 -24.28 7.60
CA THR A 82 15.11 -24.17 8.74
C THR A 82 16.04 -22.97 8.56
N GLU A 83 16.63 -22.46 9.64
CA GLU A 83 17.59 -21.36 9.58
C GLU A 83 18.74 -21.61 8.59
N GLU A 84 19.18 -22.88 8.48
CA GLU A 84 20.25 -23.27 7.56
C GLU A 84 19.78 -23.26 6.10
N GLU A 85 18.57 -23.78 5.81
CA GLU A 85 17.98 -23.72 4.46
C GLU A 85 17.74 -22.26 4.04
N ASP A 86 17.22 -21.44 4.93
CA ASP A 86 16.98 -20.00 4.68
C ASP A 86 18.29 -19.26 4.39
N ARG A 87 19.36 -19.51 5.16
CA ARG A 87 20.68 -18.95 4.90
C ARG A 87 21.21 -19.35 3.52
N GLN A 88 21.07 -20.62 3.11
CA GLN A 88 21.50 -21.09 1.80
C GLN A 88 20.68 -20.47 0.65
N LEU A 89 19.39 -20.26 0.85
CA LEU A 89 18.55 -19.56 -0.10
C LEU A 89 19.00 -18.09 -0.29
N HIS A 90 19.31 -17.40 0.79
CA HIS A 90 19.80 -16.01 0.75
C HIS A 90 21.19 -15.85 0.10
N GLU A 91 22.03 -16.90 0.11
CA GLU A 91 23.31 -16.90 -0.60
C GLU A 91 23.16 -17.00 -2.13
N THR A 92 22.05 -17.52 -2.61
CA THR A 92 21.85 -17.88 -4.03
C THR A 92 20.75 -17.08 -4.73
N HIS A 93 19.86 -16.46 -3.96
CA HIS A 93 18.69 -15.76 -4.48
C HIS A 93 18.58 -14.35 -3.90
N ALA A 94 17.96 -13.47 -4.66
CA ALA A 94 17.47 -12.19 -4.15
C ALA A 94 16.13 -12.43 -3.41
N PHE A 95 15.94 -11.68 -2.33
CA PHE A 95 14.73 -11.77 -1.50
C PHE A 95 14.01 -10.45 -1.46
N HIS A 96 12.71 -10.53 -1.55
CA HIS A 96 11.80 -9.45 -1.24
C HIS A 96 10.79 -9.97 -0.21
N GLU A 97 10.71 -9.29 0.94
CA GLU A 97 9.77 -9.61 2.02
C GLU A 97 9.80 -11.10 2.43
N ASN A 98 10.96 -11.60 2.77
CA ASN A 98 11.19 -12.99 3.16
C ASN A 98 10.73 -14.02 2.12
N GLY A 99 10.65 -13.62 0.83
CA GLY A 99 10.26 -14.50 -0.26
C GLY A 99 8.76 -14.82 -0.33
N ARG A 100 7.95 -14.37 0.60
CA ARG A 100 6.51 -14.65 0.63
C ARG A 100 5.74 -13.88 -0.44
N VAL A 101 4.54 -14.34 -0.75
CA VAL A 101 3.64 -13.64 -1.67
C VAL A 101 2.87 -12.57 -0.90
N PHE A 102 3.12 -11.31 -1.22
CA PHE A 102 2.40 -10.16 -0.67
C PHE A 102 2.55 -8.93 -1.58
N ASN A 103 1.96 -7.79 -1.20
CA ASN A 103 1.81 -6.62 -2.05
C ASN A 103 1.17 -6.97 -3.39
N MET A 104 0.08 -7.73 -3.35
CA MET A 104 -0.74 -8.04 -4.51
C MET A 104 -2.23 -7.93 -4.20
N CYS A 105 -3.06 -7.99 -5.21
CA CYS A 105 -4.50 -8.13 -5.11
C CYS A 105 -4.93 -9.47 -5.70
N PRO A 106 -5.29 -10.48 -4.89
CA PRO A 106 -5.95 -11.67 -5.38
C PRO A 106 -7.30 -11.33 -6.02
N ASP A 107 -7.71 -12.06 -7.04
CA ASP A 107 -9.06 -11.95 -7.60
C ASP A 107 -10.05 -12.77 -6.76
N TYR A 108 -10.45 -12.19 -5.64
CA TYR A 108 -11.46 -12.80 -4.76
C TYR A 108 -12.77 -13.06 -5.49
N GLY A 109 -13.20 -12.11 -6.34
CA GLY A 109 -14.44 -12.19 -7.08
C GLY A 109 -14.50 -13.41 -7.98
N MET A 110 -13.40 -13.72 -8.68
CA MET A 110 -13.29 -14.89 -9.54
C MET A 110 -13.49 -16.20 -8.77
N LEU A 111 -12.84 -16.36 -7.62
CA LEU A 111 -12.95 -17.58 -6.82
C LEU A 111 -14.33 -17.70 -6.17
N MET A 112 -14.85 -16.59 -5.66
CA MET A 112 -16.19 -16.55 -5.05
C MET A 112 -17.29 -16.88 -6.05
N ALA A 113 -17.20 -16.40 -7.29
CA ALA A 113 -18.17 -16.69 -8.34
C ALA A 113 -18.24 -18.18 -8.73
N ASP A 114 -17.17 -18.92 -8.51
CA ASP A 114 -17.14 -20.38 -8.70
C ASP A 114 -17.58 -21.15 -7.45
N GLY A 115 -17.20 -20.70 -6.28
CA GLY A 115 -17.18 -21.52 -5.08
C GLY A 115 -16.14 -22.65 -5.18
N PHE A 116 -15.89 -23.35 -4.08
CA PHE A 116 -14.84 -24.37 -4.05
C PHE A 116 -15.18 -25.64 -4.82
N THR A 117 -16.45 -26.03 -4.86
CA THR A 117 -16.88 -27.21 -5.61
C THR A 117 -16.58 -27.09 -7.09
N LYS A 118 -17.06 -26.01 -7.72
CA LYS A 118 -16.83 -25.75 -9.15
C LYS A 118 -15.35 -25.48 -9.46
N LYS A 119 -14.65 -24.79 -8.54
CA LYS A 119 -13.20 -24.57 -8.70
C LYS A 119 -12.43 -25.88 -8.68
N ALA A 120 -12.78 -26.80 -7.77
CA ALA A 120 -12.19 -28.14 -7.71
C ALA A 120 -12.44 -28.96 -8.99
N GLU A 121 -13.63 -28.86 -9.58
CA GLU A 121 -13.95 -29.51 -10.87
C GLU A 121 -13.06 -28.96 -12.00
N LYS A 122 -12.87 -27.63 -12.07
CA LYS A 122 -11.96 -27.00 -13.03
C LYS A 122 -10.52 -27.49 -12.84
N ILE A 123 -10.06 -27.61 -11.59
CA ILE A 123 -8.70 -28.08 -11.27
C ILE A 123 -8.54 -29.56 -11.69
N ARG A 124 -9.51 -30.44 -11.40
CA ARG A 124 -9.46 -31.84 -11.82
C ARG A 124 -9.43 -31.99 -13.34
N THR A 125 -10.20 -31.14 -14.06
CA THR A 125 -10.14 -31.11 -15.53
C THR A 125 -8.77 -30.73 -16.06
N GLN A 126 -8.05 -29.83 -15.39
CA GLN A 126 -6.68 -29.49 -15.77
C GLN A 126 -5.69 -30.58 -15.36
N LEU A 127 -5.93 -31.25 -14.22
CA LEU A 127 -5.09 -32.36 -13.75
C LEU A 127 -5.07 -33.54 -14.74
N GLU A 128 -6.18 -33.79 -15.42
CA GLU A 128 -6.26 -34.80 -16.50
C GLU A 128 -5.39 -34.44 -17.72
N LYS A 129 -5.12 -33.11 -17.92
CA LYS A 129 -4.30 -32.61 -19.03
C LYS A 129 -2.83 -32.37 -18.63
N ALA A 130 -2.52 -32.50 -17.34
CA ALA A 130 -1.18 -32.22 -16.82
C ALA A 130 -0.16 -33.25 -17.32
N GLU A 131 0.90 -32.77 -17.98
CA GLU A 131 1.92 -33.59 -18.60
C GLU A 131 3.11 -33.84 -17.66
N THR A 132 3.50 -32.85 -16.84
CA THR A 132 4.67 -32.92 -15.97
C THR A 132 4.30 -33.23 -14.51
N ALA A 133 5.28 -33.75 -13.76
CA ALA A 133 5.12 -33.99 -12.31
C ALA A 133 4.86 -32.66 -11.56
N GLU A 134 5.56 -31.59 -11.91
CA GLU A 134 5.39 -30.27 -11.31
C GLU A 134 3.96 -29.73 -11.51
N GLN A 135 3.38 -29.85 -12.72
CA GLN A 135 1.99 -29.47 -12.98
C GLN A 135 1.01 -30.28 -12.11
N LYS A 136 1.21 -31.59 -12.00
CA LYS A 136 0.34 -32.47 -11.21
C LYS A 136 0.40 -32.13 -9.73
N GLU A 137 1.61 -31.91 -9.22
CA GLU A 137 1.86 -31.52 -7.84
C GLU A 137 1.19 -30.18 -7.49
N PHE A 138 1.38 -29.15 -8.33
CA PHE A 138 0.73 -27.86 -8.15
C PHE A 138 -0.79 -27.96 -8.12
N LEU A 139 -1.39 -28.66 -9.08
CA LEU A 139 -2.85 -28.83 -9.15
C LEU A 139 -3.38 -29.65 -7.96
N GLN A 140 -2.64 -30.65 -7.50
CA GLN A 140 -2.99 -31.38 -6.29
C GLN A 140 -2.90 -30.49 -5.05
N ALA A 141 -1.85 -29.65 -4.93
CA ALA A 141 -1.71 -28.68 -3.86
C ALA A 141 -2.89 -27.68 -3.80
N MET A 142 -3.39 -27.23 -4.97
CA MET A 142 -4.62 -26.42 -5.03
C MET A 142 -5.84 -27.17 -4.46
N LEU A 143 -6.03 -28.45 -4.82
CA LEU A 143 -7.13 -29.27 -4.29
C LEU A 143 -7.02 -29.48 -2.78
N ASP A 144 -5.81 -29.71 -2.29
CA ASP A 144 -5.53 -29.89 -0.86
C ASP A 144 -5.85 -28.62 -0.07
N VAL A 145 -5.48 -27.46 -0.59
CA VAL A 145 -5.82 -26.15 0.01
C VAL A 145 -7.33 -25.93 0.08
N LEU A 146 -8.08 -26.24 -0.99
CA LEU A 146 -9.55 -26.16 -0.97
C LEU A 146 -10.14 -27.05 0.14
N SER A 147 -9.62 -28.27 0.30
CA SER A 147 -10.05 -29.19 1.37
C SER A 147 -9.74 -28.62 2.75
N ILE A 148 -8.52 -28.15 2.98
CA ILE A 148 -8.08 -27.61 4.28
C ILE A 148 -8.96 -26.44 4.72
N VAL A 149 -9.26 -25.50 3.80
CA VAL A 149 -10.08 -24.33 4.12
C VAL A 149 -11.55 -24.72 4.31
N THR A 150 -12.05 -25.73 3.56
CA THR A 150 -13.40 -26.28 3.75
C THR A 150 -13.55 -26.92 5.14
N ASP A 151 -12.60 -27.75 5.55
CA ASP A 151 -12.60 -28.40 6.88
C ASP A 151 -12.55 -27.35 8.00
N PHE A 152 -11.77 -26.30 7.81
CA PHE A 152 -11.71 -25.18 8.74
C PHE A 152 -13.07 -24.44 8.86
N ALA A 153 -13.72 -24.15 7.73
CA ALA A 153 -15.04 -23.53 7.72
C ALA A 153 -16.10 -24.42 8.39
N ALA A 154 -16.03 -25.75 8.20
CA ALA A 154 -16.92 -26.71 8.83
C ALA A 154 -16.79 -26.67 10.37
N ARG A 155 -15.57 -26.56 10.91
CA ARG A 155 -15.34 -26.43 12.36
C ARG A 155 -15.96 -25.15 12.92
N TYR A 156 -15.89 -24.02 12.21
CA TYR A 156 -16.56 -22.79 12.59
C TYR A 156 -18.08 -22.90 12.54
N ARG A 157 -18.62 -23.63 11.57
CA ARG A 157 -20.06 -23.96 11.49
C ARG A 157 -20.52 -24.77 12.71
N GLU A 158 -19.77 -25.80 13.09
CA GLU A 158 -20.06 -26.61 14.28
C GLU A 158 -20.05 -25.76 15.55
N GLU A 159 -19.07 -24.88 15.70
CA GLU A 159 -18.99 -23.95 16.81
C GLU A 159 -20.16 -22.96 16.82
N ALA A 160 -20.57 -22.44 15.67
CA ALA A 160 -21.74 -21.57 15.55
C ALA A 160 -23.03 -22.27 16.04
N LEU A 161 -23.23 -23.52 15.67
CA LEU A 161 -24.35 -24.34 16.15
C LEU A 161 -24.29 -24.55 17.66
N ARG A 162 -23.10 -24.78 18.22
CA ARG A 162 -22.88 -24.95 19.66
C ARG A 162 -23.20 -23.69 20.44
N GLU A 163 -22.82 -22.53 19.93
CA GLU A 163 -23.07 -21.21 20.53
C GLU A 163 -24.48 -20.66 20.22
N GLY A 164 -25.29 -21.38 19.42
CA GLY A 164 -26.64 -20.97 19.02
C GLY A 164 -26.70 -19.86 17.98
N ASN A 165 -25.59 -19.58 17.27
CA ASN A 165 -25.56 -18.61 16.19
C ASN A 165 -25.98 -19.24 14.86
N GLN A 166 -27.29 -19.28 14.60
CA GLN A 166 -27.84 -19.88 13.41
C GLN A 166 -27.45 -19.14 12.13
N THR A 167 -27.30 -17.81 12.18
CA THR A 167 -26.92 -16.99 11.01
C THR A 167 -25.55 -17.41 10.46
N VAL A 168 -24.52 -17.51 11.32
CA VAL A 168 -23.19 -17.96 10.92
C VAL A 168 -23.23 -19.44 10.46
N ALA A 169 -23.97 -20.30 11.18
CA ALA A 169 -24.10 -21.70 10.81
C ALA A 169 -24.73 -21.90 9.43
N ASP A 170 -25.79 -21.17 9.11
CA ASP A 170 -26.46 -21.22 7.80
C ASP A 170 -25.54 -20.70 6.69
N THR A 171 -24.88 -19.55 6.91
CA THR A 171 -23.91 -18.99 5.99
C THR A 171 -22.81 -20.01 5.66
N LEU A 172 -22.14 -20.56 6.68
CA LEU A 172 -21.06 -21.53 6.51
C LEU A 172 -21.52 -22.92 6.05
N SER A 173 -22.84 -23.18 6.01
CA SER A 173 -23.37 -24.38 5.38
C SER A 173 -23.36 -24.31 3.83
N LYS A 174 -23.34 -23.10 3.27
CA LYS A 174 -23.34 -22.86 1.83
C LYS A 174 -21.95 -22.56 1.30
N ILE A 175 -21.25 -21.63 1.94
CA ILE A 175 -19.89 -21.20 1.57
C ILE A 175 -18.86 -21.93 2.46
N PRO A 176 -17.63 -22.20 1.98
CA PRO A 176 -17.08 -21.87 0.68
C PRO A 176 -17.42 -22.86 -0.43
N ALA A 177 -18.21 -23.91 -0.16
CA ALA A 177 -18.51 -24.97 -1.13
C ALA A 177 -19.17 -24.40 -2.41
N ASN A 178 -20.15 -23.52 -2.24
CA ASN A 178 -20.89 -22.91 -3.33
C ASN A 178 -20.51 -21.41 -3.46
N ALA A 179 -20.84 -20.82 -4.63
CA ALA A 179 -20.83 -19.38 -4.79
C ALA A 179 -21.82 -18.73 -3.80
N PRO A 180 -21.50 -17.55 -3.23
CA PRO A 180 -22.43 -16.82 -2.39
C PRO A 180 -23.62 -16.31 -3.21
N GLU A 181 -24.79 -16.22 -2.59
CA GLU A 181 -26.03 -15.68 -3.18
C GLU A 181 -26.34 -14.29 -2.63
N THR A 182 -25.95 -14.02 -1.37
CA THR A 182 -26.26 -12.77 -0.65
C THR A 182 -25.00 -11.98 -0.32
N LEU A 183 -25.17 -10.69 0.00
CA LEU A 183 -24.06 -9.84 0.44
C LEU A 183 -23.40 -10.38 1.73
N LEU A 184 -24.19 -10.90 2.67
CA LEU A 184 -23.66 -11.50 3.89
C LEU A 184 -22.77 -12.72 3.58
N GLU A 185 -23.25 -13.63 2.75
CA GLU A 185 -22.46 -14.81 2.34
C GLU A 185 -21.17 -14.39 1.61
N ALA A 186 -21.24 -13.37 0.75
CA ALA A 186 -20.09 -12.84 0.02
C ALA A 186 -19.05 -12.20 0.95
N LEU A 187 -19.47 -11.40 1.92
CA LEU A 187 -18.59 -10.79 2.92
C LEU A 187 -17.94 -11.84 3.83
N GLN A 188 -18.68 -12.85 4.27
CA GLN A 188 -18.13 -13.95 5.06
C GLN A 188 -17.15 -14.81 4.24
N PHE A 189 -17.42 -15.05 2.95
CA PHE A 189 -16.50 -15.78 2.09
C PHE A 189 -15.21 -14.98 1.84
N LEU A 190 -15.33 -13.68 1.56
CA LEU A 190 -14.18 -12.78 1.46
C LEU A 190 -13.32 -12.81 2.73
N ARG A 191 -13.98 -12.70 3.91
CA ARG A 191 -13.28 -12.79 5.21
C ARG A 191 -12.55 -14.13 5.35
N LEU A 192 -13.16 -15.24 4.97
CA LEU A 192 -12.56 -16.57 5.04
C LEU A 192 -11.29 -16.68 4.17
N LEU A 193 -11.35 -16.22 2.93
CA LEU A 193 -10.21 -16.24 2.01
C LEU A 193 -9.05 -15.37 2.53
N HIS A 194 -9.36 -14.13 2.92
CA HIS A 194 -8.38 -13.20 3.47
C HIS A 194 -7.75 -13.72 4.77
N TYR A 195 -8.55 -14.29 5.66
CA TYR A 195 -8.09 -14.94 6.88
C TYR A 195 -7.15 -16.12 6.60
N ALA A 196 -7.53 -17.01 5.66
CA ALA A 196 -6.70 -18.16 5.30
C ALA A 196 -5.35 -17.75 4.70
N MET A 197 -5.32 -16.70 3.88
CA MET A 197 -4.07 -16.16 3.35
C MET A 197 -3.15 -15.68 4.48
N TRP A 198 -3.68 -14.96 5.45
CA TRP A 198 -2.93 -14.52 6.62
C TRP A 198 -2.41 -15.71 7.44
N CYS A 199 -3.23 -16.76 7.62
CA CYS A 199 -2.78 -18.01 8.27
C CYS A 199 -1.67 -18.74 7.51
N ASN A 200 -1.53 -18.50 6.21
CA ASN A 200 -0.44 -19.04 5.40
C ASN A 200 0.77 -18.09 5.27
N GLY A 201 0.79 -16.99 6.02
CA GLY A 201 1.87 -16.01 5.96
C GLY A 201 1.80 -15.05 4.77
N ASN A 202 0.74 -15.11 3.96
CA ASN A 202 0.52 -14.19 2.85
C ASN A 202 -0.27 -12.97 3.34
N TYR A 203 0.36 -12.10 4.09
CA TYR A 203 -0.22 -10.83 4.54
C TYR A 203 0.19 -9.68 3.60
N HIS A 204 -0.24 -8.46 3.91
CA HIS A 204 0.02 -7.27 3.10
C HIS A 204 -0.63 -7.34 1.70
N ASN A 205 -1.73 -8.11 1.60
CA ASN A 205 -2.50 -8.25 0.37
C ASN A 205 -3.76 -7.38 0.43
N THR A 206 -4.00 -6.64 -0.65
CA THR A 206 -5.15 -5.75 -0.74
C THR A 206 -6.45 -6.54 -0.91
N ILE A 207 -7.55 -6.00 -0.38
CA ILE A 207 -8.90 -6.52 -0.62
C ILE A 207 -9.37 -6.13 -2.02
N GLY A 208 -8.89 -4.98 -2.53
CA GLY A 208 -9.13 -4.55 -3.89
C GLY A 208 -10.47 -3.85 -4.10
N ARG A 209 -11.04 -3.99 -5.31
CA ARG A 209 -12.23 -3.27 -5.78
C ARG A 209 -13.52 -3.88 -5.22
N ILE A 210 -13.68 -3.79 -3.91
CA ILE A 210 -14.79 -4.38 -3.15
C ILE A 210 -16.17 -3.90 -3.65
N ASP A 211 -16.25 -2.66 -4.08
CA ASP A 211 -17.46 -2.05 -4.63
C ASP A 211 -17.84 -2.58 -6.02
N GLN A 212 -16.96 -3.34 -6.67
CA GLN A 212 -17.23 -3.95 -7.98
C GLN A 212 -17.64 -5.43 -7.81
N PHE A 213 -16.79 -6.25 -7.18
CA PHE A 213 -17.09 -7.69 -7.11
C PHE A 213 -18.16 -8.05 -6.09
N LEU A 214 -18.46 -7.19 -5.11
CA LEU A 214 -19.59 -7.37 -4.18
C LEU A 214 -20.88 -6.73 -4.67
N TYR A 215 -20.83 -5.81 -5.64
CA TYR A 215 -22.00 -5.07 -6.11
C TYR A 215 -23.16 -5.95 -6.62
N PRO A 216 -22.92 -7.05 -7.35
CA PRO A 216 -24.00 -7.95 -7.78
C PRO A 216 -24.80 -8.54 -6.61
N TYR A 217 -24.13 -8.94 -5.52
CA TYR A 217 -24.76 -9.50 -4.31
C TYR A 217 -25.58 -8.45 -3.57
N TYR A 218 -25.00 -7.24 -3.43
CA TYR A 218 -25.68 -6.09 -2.83
C TYR A 218 -26.96 -5.74 -3.59
N ARG A 219 -26.90 -5.66 -4.93
CA ARG A 219 -28.06 -5.36 -5.75
C ARG A 219 -29.11 -6.47 -5.69
N HIS A 220 -28.69 -7.72 -5.77
CA HIS A 220 -29.59 -8.86 -5.62
C HIS A 220 -30.41 -8.75 -4.31
N ASP A 221 -29.76 -8.52 -3.19
CA ASP A 221 -30.44 -8.46 -1.90
C ASP A 221 -31.40 -7.27 -1.76
N LEU A 222 -31.03 -6.11 -2.32
CA LEU A 222 -31.91 -4.94 -2.36
C LEU A 222 -33.13 -5.19 -3.26
N ASP A 223 -32.92 -5.70 -4.45
CA ASP A 223 -33.97 -5.92 -5.45
C ASP A 223 -34.94 -7.02 -5.01
N ALA A 224 -34.45 -8.02 -4.29
CA ALA A 224 -35.26 -9.07 -3.68
C ALA A 224 -35.92 -8.65 -2.33
N GLY A 225 -35.62 -7.47 -1.82
CA GLY A 225 -36.15 -6.99 -0.53
C GLY A 225 -35.59 -7.75 0.68
N LEU A 226 -34.48 -8.48 0.53
CA LEU A 226 -33.80 -9.22 1.59
C LEU A 226 -32.99 -8.28 2.48
N LEU A 227 -32.55 -7.15 1.97
CA LEU A 227 -31.72 -6.17 2.64
C LEU A 227 -32.19 -4.75 2.35
N THR A 228 -31.99 -3.84 3.30
CA THR A 228 -32.14 -2.39 3.10
C THR A 228 -30.78 -1.74 2.95
N LYS A 229 -30.71 -0.49 2.46
CA LYS A 229 -29.44 0.28 2.44
C LYS A 229 -28.80 0.40 3.84
N ASP A 230 -29.61 0.65 4.88
CA ASP A 230 -29.11 0.72 6.26
C ASP A 230 -28.60 -0.64 6.75
N GLY A 231 -29.27 -1.74 6.38
CA GLY A 231 -28.79 -3.08 6.69
C GLY A 231 -27.48 -3.42 5.97
N ALA A 232 -27.34 -2.99 4.71
CA ALA A 232 -26.08 -3.14 3.96
C ALA A 232 -24.95 -2.33 4.58
N LEU A 233 -25.21 -1.10 5.03
CA LEU A 233 -24.24 -0.29 5.76
C LEU A 233 -23.79 -1.01 7.03
N GLU A 234 -24.73 -1.55 7.82
CA GLU A 234 -24.38 -2.27 9.04
C GLU A 234 -23.55 -3.53 8.78
N LEU A 235 -23.81 -4.28 7.69
CA LEU A 235 -22.98 -5.42 7.29
C LEU A 235 -21.57 -4.99 6.88
N LEU A 236 -21.42 -3.90 6.14
CA LEU A 236 -20.12 -3.33 5.80
C LEU A 236 -19.36 -2.86 7.04
N GLU A 237 -20.05 -2.21 7.98
CA GLU A 237 -19.45 -1.80 9.26
C GLU A 237 -18.95 -3.01 10.06
N GLU A 238 -19.70 -4.10 10.11
CA GLU A 238 -19.28 -5.33 10.78
C GLU A 238 -18.08 -5.97 10.07
N PHE A 239 -18.06 -5.98 8.74
CA PHE A 239 -16.90 -6.44 7.97
C PHE A 239 -15.66 -5.57 8.24
N PHE A 240 -15.80 -4.24 8.28
CA PHE A 240 -14.69 -3.34 8.59
C PHE A 240 -14.17 -3.54 10.02
N VAL A 241 -15.06 -3.77 11.00
CA VAL A 241 -14.63 -4.18 12.33
C VAL A 241 -13.85 -5.49 12.30
N SER A 242 -14.27 -6.46 11.47
CA SER A 242 -13.56 -7.74 11.33
C SER A 242 -12.13 -7.58 10.79
N CYS A 243 -11.86 -6.56 9.95
CA CYS A 243 -10.53 -6.23 9.47
C CYS A 243 -9.58 -5.75 10.59
N ASN A 244 -10.11 -5.29 11.73
CA ASN A 244 -9.32 -4.78 12.86
C ASN A 244 -9.15 -5.80 14.00
N ARG A 245 -9.77 -6.99 13.93
CA ARG A 245 -9.70 -8.00 15.00
C ARG A 245 -8.29 -8.56 15.19
N ASP A 246 -7.58 -8.77 14.08
CA ASP A 246 -6.31 -9.49 14.04
C ASP A 246 -5.17 -8.68 13.41
N SER A 247 -5.41 -7.41 13.08
CA SER A 247 -4.46 -6.57 12.36
C SER A 247 -3.15 -6.33 13.12
N ASP A 248 -3.18 -6.45 14.44
CA ASP A 248 -2.00 -6.35 15.31
C ASP A 248 -1.07 -7.59 15.24
N LEU A 249 -1.51 -8.69 14.65
CA LEU A 249 -0.67 -9.88 14.40
C LEU A 249 0.11 -9.80 13.07
N TYR A 250 -0.23 -8.87 12.19
CA TYR A 250 0.35 -8.72 10.85
C TYR A 250 0.97 -7.33 10.72
N ILE A 251 2.15 -7.21 11.30
CA ILE A 251 2.88 -5.94 11.39
C ILE A 251 3.85 -5.88 10.20
N GLY A 252 3.74 -4.82 9.37
CA GLY A 252 4.76 -4.44 8.40
C GLY A 252 5.91 -3.69 9.09
N ILE A 253 6.17 -2.44 8.70
CA ILE A 253 7.19 -1.62 9.36
C ILE A 253 6.77 -1.25 10.80
N GLN A 254 5.47 -0.95 10.99
CA GLN A 254 4.86 -0.72 12.31
C GLN A 254 3.40 -1.15 12.34
N GLN A 255 2.78 -1.14 13.51
CA GLN A 255 1.37 -1.44 13.67
C GLN A 255 0.49 -0.48 12.84
N GLY A 256 -0.42 -1.05 12.07
CA GLY A 256 -1.24 -0.34 11.08
C GLY A 256 -0.76 -0.53 9.64
N ASP A 257 0.49 -0.94 9.44
CA ASP A 257 1.04 -1.27 8.12
C ASP A 257 0.83 -2.76 7.82
N ASN A 258 -0.41 -3.12 7.47
CA ASN A 258 -0.84 -4.52 7.28
C ASN A 258 -1.45 -4.81 5.89
N GLY A 259 -1.61 -3.81 5.05
CA GLY A 259 -2.01 -3.97 3.66
C GLY A 259 -3.48 -4.12 3.35
N GLN A 260 -4.39 -4.05 4.31
CA GLN A 260 -5.83 -4.18 4.08
C GLN A 260 -6.42 -2.93 3.39
N THR A 261 -6.27 -2.86 2.07
CA THR A 261 -6.77 -1.73 1.28
C THR A 261 -8.02 -2.11 0.49
N ILE A 262 -9.03 -1.25 0.51
CA ILE A 262 -10.16 -1.29 -0.41
C ILE A 262 -10.05 -0.16 -1.43
N VAL A 263 -10.47 -0.43 -2.66
CA VAL A 263 -10.41 0.51 -3.77
C VAL A 263 -11.80 0.72 -4.33
N LEU A 264 -12.23 1.96 -4.42
CA LEU A 264 -13.58 2.36 -4.80
C LEU A 264 -13.57 3.19 -6.08
N GLY A 265 -14.63 3.11 -6.86
CA GLY A 265 -14.88 3.95 -8.03
C GLY A 265 -13.92 3.70 -9.20
N GLY A 266 -13.56 4.78 -9.87
CA GLY A 266 -12.75 4.78 -11.10
C GLY A 266 -13.57 4.66 -12.37
N SER A 267 -12.92 4.44 -13.50
CA SER A 267 -13.53 4.27 -14.81
C SER A 267 -13.60 2.81 -15.25
N ASN A 268 -14.65 2.45 -15.92
CA ASN A 268 -14.79 1.21 -16.67
C ASN A 268 -14.08 1.32 -18.04
N GLU A 269 -13.87 0.19 -18.70
CA GLU A 269 -13.20 0.13 -20.01
C GLU A 269 -13.94 0.89 -21.13
N ASP A 270 -15.26 1.02 -21.01
CA ASP A 270 -16.12 1.80 -21.91
C ASP A 270 -16.14 3.29 -21.59
N GLY A 271 -15.41 3.74 -20.55
CA GLY A 271 -15.35 5.12 -20.10
C GLY A 271 -16.48 5.55 -19.17
N SER A 272 -17.37 4.65 -18.79
CA SER A 272 -18.39 4.91 -17.78
C SER A 272 -17.80 4.97 -16.37
N ASP A 273 -18.51 5.64 -15.45
CA ASP A 273 -18.12 5.72 -14.05
C ASP A 273 -18.38 4.38 -13.34
N ALA A 274 -17.40 3.86 -12.63
CA ALA A 274 -17.53 2.65 -11.83
C ALA A 274 -17.96 2.94 -10.37
N TYR A 275 -18.04 4.21 -9.98
CA TYR A 275 -18.58 4.59 -8.67
C TYR A 275 -20.06 4.27 -8.58
N ASN A 276 -20.47 3.60 -7.49
CA ASN A 276 -21.84 3.11 -7.31
C ASN A 276 -22.32 3.26 -5.86
N ASP A 277 -23.56 2.85 -5.57
CA ASP A 277 -24.17 2.94 -4.25
C ASP A 277 -23.35 2.20 -3.16
N LEU A 278 -22.68 1.11 -3.50
CA LEU A 278 -21.84 0.37 -2.56
C LEU A 278 -20.53 1.12 -2.26
N SER A 279 -19.98 1.82 -3.25
CA SER A 279 -18.84 2.73 -3.06
C SER A 279 -19.19 3.82 -2.02
N GLU A 280 -20.38 4.42 -2.15
CA GLU A 280 -20.91 5.41 -1.20
C GLU A 280 -21.01 4.82 0.21
N LEU A 281 -21.61 3.64 0.37
CA LEU A 281 -21.74 2.97 1.67
C LEU A 281 -20.38 2.64 2.30
N CYS A 282 -19.37 2.25 1.53
CA CYS A 282 -18.02 2.01 2.04
C CYS A 282 -17.38 3.30 2.59
N LEU A 283 -17.53 4.45 1.92
CA LEU A 283 -17.07 5.74 2.42
C LEU A 283 -17.78 6.12 3.73
N ILE A 284 -19.10 5.91 3.81
CA ILE A 284 -19.91 6.18 5.00
C ILE A 284 -19.49 5.26 6.15
N ALA A 285 -19.32 3.96 5.93
CA ALA A 285 -18.89 3.00 6.93
C ALA A 285 -17.53 3.39 7.54
N SER A 286 -16.53 3.68 6.71
CA SER A 286 -15.22 4.15 7.17
C SER A 286 -15.31 5.44 7.99
N ARG A 287 -16.11 6.42 7.52
CA ARG A 287 -16.34 7.69 8.21
C ARG A 287 -17.01 7.51 9.58
N GLU A 288 -17.98 6.59 9.69
CA GLU A 288 -18.70 6.35 10.94
C GLU A 288 -17.86 5.55 11.94
N LEU A 289 -17.09 4.56 11.46
CA LEU A 289 -16.29 3.70 12.34
C LEU A 289 -15.04 4.40 12.86
N CYS A 290 -14.35 5.18 12.03
CA CYS A 290 -13.06 5.80 12.34
C CYS A 290 -12.01 4.77 12.77
N LEU A 291 -11.79 3.74 11.94
CA LEU A 291 -10.79 2.67 12.14
C LEU A 291 -9.61 2.85 11.19
N ILE A 292 -8.48 2.19 11.50
CA ILE A 292 -7.30 2.19 10.63
C ILE A 292 -7.43 1.24 9.43
N ASP A 293 -8.33 0.26 9.52
CA ASP A 293 -8.61 -0.73 8.48
C ASP A 293 -10.11 -0.87 8.20
N PRO A 294 -10.48 -1.17 6.95
CA PRO A 294 -9.63 -1.17 5.76
C PRO A 294 -9.23 0.24 5.34
N LYS A 295 -8.03 0.36 4.74
CA LYS A 295 -7.58 1.62 4.14
C LYS A 295 -8.39 1.93 2.89
N VAL A 296 -8.92 3.14 2.78
CA VAL A 296 -9.80 3.51 1.67
C VAL A 296 -9.02 4.26 0.61
N ASN A 297 -9.02 3.73 -0.60
CA ASN A 297 -8.58 4.40 -1.81
C ASN A 297 -9.78 4.72 -2.70
N LEU A 298 -9.84 5.94 -3.22
CA LEU A 298 -10.85 6.37 -4.17
C LEU A 298 -10.20 6.68 -5.53
N ARG A 299 -10.49 5.83 -6.51
CA ARG A 299 -10.14 6.08 -7.90
C ARG A 299 -11.09 7.12 -8.48
N VAL A 300 -10.53 8.11 -9.13
CA VAL A 300 -11.28 9.21 -9.75
C VAL A 300 -10.84 9.40 -11.19
N HIS A 301 -11.71 9.99 -12.00
CA HIS A 301 -11.46 10.32 -13.40
C HIS A 301 -12.10 11.68 -13.74
N LYS A 302 -11.85 12.19 -14.94
CA LYS A 302 -12.31 13.54 -15.36
C LYS A 302 -13.82 13.77 -15.19
N ASN A 303 -14.63 12.71 -15.28
CA ASN A 303 -16.10 12.79 -15.20
C ASN A 303 -16.62 12.52 -13.77
N THR A 304 -15.77 12.21 -12.80
CA THR A 304 -16.20 11.98 -11.40
C THR A 304 -16.90 13.23 -10.86
N PRO A 305 -18.16 13.15 -10.42
CA PRO A 305 -18.93 14.30 -9.93
C PRO A 305 -18.30 14.93 -8.68
N LEU A 306 -18.45 16.26 -8.53
CA LEU A 306 -17.96 16.96 -7.34
C LEU A 306 -18.57 16.43 -6.04
N SER A 307 -19.82 15.96 -6.08
CA SER A 307 -20.49 15.34 -4.91
C SER A 307 -19.76 14.13 -4.34
N VAL A 308 -19.08 13.36 -5.18
CA VAL A 308 -18.23 12.23 -4.73
C VAL A 308 -17.03 12.75 -3.94
N TYR A 309 -16.37 13.81 -4.41
CA TYR A 309 -15.28 14.45 -3.69
C TYR A 309 -15.76 15.10 -2.38
N GLU A 310 -16.97 15.71 -2.38
CA GLU A 310 -17.58 16.31 -1.18
C GLU A 310 -17.83 15.23 -0.11
N LEU A 311 -18.43 14.10 -0.48
CA LEU A 311 -18.63 12.98 0.44
C LEU A 311 -17.28 12.43 0.95
N ALA A 312 -16.33 12.19 0.06
CA ALA A 312 -15.00 11.71 0.40
C ALA A 312 -14.26 12.68 1.34
N THR A 313 -14.42 14.00 1.16
CA THR A 313 -13.86 15.01 2.07
C THR A 313 -14.47 14.94 3.47
N THR A 314 -15.72 14.52 3.62
CA THR A 314 -16.30 14.28 4.97
C THR A 314 -15.62 13.15 5.72
N LEU A 315 -15.05 12.18 5.00
CA LEU A 315 -14.18 11.14 5.59
C LEU A 315 -12.80 11.72 5.92
N THR A 316 -12.18 12.50 5.01
CA THR A 316 -10.90 13.19 5.25
C THR A 316 -10.95 14.04 6.53
N GLN A 317 -12.06 14.72 6.79
CA GLN A 317 -12.31 15.51 8.02
C GLN A 317 -12.12 14.70 9.30
N LYS A 318 -12.27 13.38 9.26
CA LYS A 318 -12.09 12.52 10.45
C LYS A 318 -10.63 12.35 10.86
N GLY A 319 -9.68 12.81 10.04
CA GLY A 319 -8.26 12.74 10.34
C GLY A 319 -7.65 11.35 10.19
N LEU A 320 -8.30 10.44 9.46
CA LEU A 320 -7.82 9.06 9.27
C LEU A 320 -6.72 8.97 8.18
N GLY A 321 -6.48 10.03 7.43
CA GLY A 321 -5.65 10.01 6.22
C GLY A 321 -6.33 9.32 5.02
N PHE A 322 -7.64 9.16 5.06
CA PHE A 322 -8.51 8.57 4.03
C PHE A 322 -9.52 9.57 3.49
N PRO A 323 -10.05 9.32 2.27
CA PRO A 323 -9.50 8.39 1.31
C PRO A 323 -8.19 8.93 0.74
N GLN A 324 -7.34 8.02 0.25
CA GLN A 324 -6.31 8.39 -0.70
C GLN A 324 -6.95 8.45 -2.08
N TYR A 325 -6.66 9.49 -2.83
CA TYR A 325 -7.20 9.68 -4.17
C TYR A 325 -6.18 9.21 -5.22
N THR A 326 -6.68 8.54 -6.27
CA THR A 326 -5.85 8.05 -7.39
C THR A 326 -6.51 8.42 -8.71
N ASN A 327 -5.76 9.00 -9.64
CA ASN A 327 -6.23 9.53 -10.91
C ASN A 327 -6.11 8.52 -12.05
N ASP A 328 -7.23 8.02 -12.53
CA ASP A 328 -7.29 7.07 -13.66
C ASP A 328 -6.71 7.67 -14.95
N GLU A 329 -6.83 9.00 -15.17
CA GLU A 329 -6.31 9.66 -16.36
C GLU A 329 -4.77 9.60 -16.45
N ILE A 330 -4.08 9.29 -15.35
CA ILE A 330 -2.62 9.14 -15.30
C ILE A 330 -2.23 7.67 -15.18
N VAL A 331 -2.90 6.92 -14.29
CA VAL A 331 -2.49 5.55 -13.96
C VAL A 331 -2.80 4.58 -15.10
N ILE A 332 -3.99 4.67 -15.72
CA ILE A 332 -4.36 3.77 -16.82
C ILE A 332 -3.41 3.92 -18.02
N PRO A 333 -3.12 5.14 -18.52
CA PRO A 333 -2.12 5.33 -19.58
C PRO A 333 -0.73 4.81 -19.20
N ALA A 334 -0.31 4.95 -17.94
CA ALA A 334 0.97 4.42 -17.48
C ALA A 334 1.01 2.88 -17.56
N LEU A 335 -0.04 2.21 -17.10
CA LEU A 335 -0.14 0.76 -17.18
C LEU A 335 -0.11 0.28 -18.65
N LEU A 336 -0.86 0.92 -19.54
CA LEU A 336 -0.84 0.61 -20.97
C LEU A 336 0.56 0.79 -21.57
N ARG A 337 1.29 1.85 -21.16
CA ARG A 337 2.69 2.09 -21.57
C ARG A 337 3.62 0.96 -21.10
N TRP A 338 3.41 0.40 -19.91
CA TRP A 338 4.18 -0.73 -19.39
C TRP A 338 3.74 -2.10 -19.93
N GLY A 339 2.80 -2.11 -20.88
CA GLY A 339 2.40 -3.30 -21.61
C GLY A 339 1.30 -4.13 -20.94
N TYR A 340 0.56 -3.56 -19.99
CA TYR A 340 -0.64 -4.21 -19.50
C TYR A 340 -1.75 -4.17 -20.56
N GLU A 341 -2.52 -5.25 -20.63
CA GLU A 341 -3.71 -5.28 -21.48
C GLU A 341 -4.76 -4.28 -20.98
N LYS A 342 -5.57 -3.75 -21.87
CA LYS A 342 -6.56 -2.72 -21.55
C LYS A 342 -7.50 -3.14 -20.43
N GLN A 343 -8.06 -4.34 -20.51
CA GLN A 343 -8.93 -4.88 -19.48
C GLN A 343 -8.27 -4.89 -18.11
N ASP A 344 -7.03 -5.34 -18.02
CA ASP A 344 -6.28 -5.42 -16.79
C ASP A 344 -5.90 -4.03 -16.26
N ALA A 345 -5.52 -3.12 -17.15
CA ALA A 345 -5.21 -1.73 -16.80
C ALA A 345 -6.40 -0.99 -16.20
N TYR A 346 -7.63 -1.22 -16.69
CA TYR A 346 -8.84 -0.62 -16.11
C TYR A 346 -9.26 -1.30 -14.80
N ASN A 347 -8.87 -2.56 -14.59
CA ASN A 347 -9.11 -3.29 -13.34
C ASN A 347 -7.96 -3.18 -12.34
N TYR A 348 -7.13 -2.14 -12.44
CA TYR A 348 -6.07 -1.93 -11.47
C TYR A 348 -6.62 -1.63 -10.07
N THR A 349 -5.82 -1.97 -9.10
CA THR A 349 -6.02 -1.69 -7.69
C THR A 349 -4.73 -1.12 -7.08
N LEU A 350 -4.71 -0.95 -5.78
CA LEU A 350 -3.56 -0.45 -5.06
C LEU A 350 -3.11 -1.45 -4.00
N ALA A 351 -1.80 -1.54 -3.80
CA ALA A 351 -1.23 -2.27 -2.67
C ALA A 351 -1.61 -1.60 -1.33
N ALA A 352 -1.02 -2.05 -0.28
CA ALA A 352 -1.22 -1.52 1.06
C ALA A 352 -1.20 0.01 1.15
N CYS A 353 -0.29 0.64 0.42
CA CYS A 353 -0.02 2.07 0.49
C CYS A 353 -0.57 2.82 -0.73
N TRP A 354 0.14 2.76 -1.86
CA TRP A 354 -0.20 3.51 -3.08
C TRP A 354 0.28 2.82 -4.36
N GLU A 355 1.04 1.76 -4.25
CA GLU A 355 1.62 1.06 -5.39
C GLU A 355 0.51 0.50 -6.27
N ILE A 356 0.69 0.66 -7.58
CA ILE A 356 -0.32 0.25 -8.56
C ILE A 356 -0.17 -1.24 -8.86
N LEU A 357 -1.24 -1.99 -8.64
CA LEU A 357 -1.36 -3.42 -8.88
C LEU A 357 -2.41 -3.71 -9.95
N VAL A 358 -2.31 -4.88 -10.54
CA VAL A 358 -3.38 -5.45 -11.38
C VAL A 358 -3.97 -6.67 -10.67
N THR A 359 -5.29 -6.68 -10.52
CA THR A 359 -6.02 -7.73 -9.80
C THR A 359 -5.75 -9.11 -10.40
N GLY A 360 -5.37 -10.06 -9.56
CA GLY A 360 -5.10 -11.45 -9.93
C GLY A 360 -3.74 -11.72 -10.55
N TYR A 361 -2.87 -10.71 -10.67
CA TYR A 361 -1.52 -10.87 -11.21
C TYR A 361 -0.48 -10.35 -10.23
N MET A 362 0.70 -10.97 -10.23
CA MET A 362 1.79 -10.62 -9.33
C MET A 362 2.85 -9.78 -10.05
N ASP A 363 3.10 -8.60 -9.48
CA ASP A 363 4.27 -7.76 -9.75
C ASP A 363 4.99 -7.49 -8.42
N LEU A 364 6.28 -7.20 -8.47
CA LEU A 364 7.04 -6.73 -7.30
C LEU A 364 7.14 -5.20 -7.35
N VAL A 365 6.13 -4.52 -6.82
CA VAL A 365 5.91 -3.09 -7.06
C VAL A 365 6.69 -2.13 -6.16
N ASN A 366 7.36 -2.65 -5.14
CA ASN A 366 8.05 -1.88 -4.10
C ASN A 366 9.40 -2.50 -3.69
N TRP A 367 10.21 -2.87 -4.68
CA TRP A 367 11.47 -3.55 -4.43
C TRP A 367 12.42 -2.73 -3.54
N ASP A 368 12.73 -1.50 -3.94
CA ASP A 368 13.62 -0.59 -3.25
C ASP A 368 13.40 0.85 -3.77
N SER A 369 14.20 1.83 -3.32
CA SER A 369 14.07 3.25 -3.67
C SER A 369 15.34 3.83 -4.27
N LEU A 370 15.20 4.54 -5.39
CA LEU A 370 16.25 5.42 -5.89
C LEU A 370 16.33 6.67 -4.99
N ASN A 371 17.48 6.91 -4.40
CA ASN A 371 17.74 8.08 -3.56
C ASN A 371 18.19 9.26 -4.42
N PHE A 372 17.25 10.12 -4.81
CA PHE A 372 17.55 11.31 -5.64
C PHE A 372 18.52 12.26 -4.96
N LEU A 373 18.38 12.46 -3.63
CA LEU A 373 19.28 13.36 -2.91
C LEU A 373 20.72 12.85 -2.96
N LYS A 374 20.94 11.55 -2.76
CA LYS A 374 22.28 10.97 -2.85
C LYS A 374 22.92 11.20 -4.22
N THR A 375 22.15 11.13 -5.31
CA THR A 375 22.73 11.37 -6.65
C THR A 375 23.28 12.79 -6.80
N VAL A 376 22.62 13.76 -6.17
CA VAL A 376 23.07 15.16 -6.14
C VAL A 376 24.27 15.35 -5.20
N GLN A 377 24.22 14.74 -4.01
CA GLN A 377 25.31 14.81 -3.03
C GLN A 377 26.63 14.21 -3.59
N ASP A 378 26.54 13.04 -4.24
CA ASP A 378 27.69 12.41 -4.88
C ASP A 378 28.25 13.29 -6.01
N ALA A 379 27.41 13.99 -6.77
CA ALA A 379 27.84 14.96 -7.77
C ALA A 379 28.50 16.21 -7.16
N CYS A 380 28.06 16.63 -5.95
CA CYS A 380 28.65 17.78 -5.26
C CYS A 380 30.11 17.56 -4.86
N GLU A 381 30.55 16.33 -4.61
CA GLU A 381 31.96 16.01 -4.36
C GLU A 381 32.88 16.37 -5.52
N HIS A 382 32.33 16.43 -6.75
CA HIS A 382 33.04 16.81 -7.97
C HIS A 382 32.68 18.22 -8.46
N LEU A 383 31.99 19.03 -7.65
CA LEU A 383 31.54 20.36 -8.03
C LEU A 383 32.68 21.29 -8.49
N PRO A 384 33.89 21.28 -7.83
CA PRO A 384 35.05 22.07 -8.29
C PRO A 384 35.58 21.69 -9.67
N GLU A 385 35.27 20.48 -10.17
CA GLU A 385 35.69 20.00 -11.48
C GLU A 385 34.72 20.44 -12.59
N CYS A 386 33.47 20.81 -12.23
CA CYS A 386 32.41 21.22 -13.13
C CYS A 386 32.55 22.69 -13.53
N LYS A 387 32.77 22.95 -14.82
CA LYS A 387 32.92 24.32 -15.34
C LYS A 387 31.59 25.02 -15.55
N THR A 388 30.55 24.26 -15.81
CA THR A 388 29.18 24.71 -16.08
C THR A 388 28.18 23.93 -15.24
N TYR A 389 26.96 24.48 -15.11
CA TYR A 389 25.85 23.75 -14.49
C TYR A 389 25.52 22.47 -15.26
N GLU A 390 25.66 22.49 -16.58
CA GLU A 390 25.41 21.33 -17.44
C GLU A 390 26.39 20.19 -17.13
N ASP A 391 27.67 20.48 -16.81
CA ASP A 391 28.64 19.48 -16.37
C ASP A 391 28.21 18.82 -15.08
N PHE A 392 27.77 19.62 -14.09
CA PHE A 392 27.24 19.14 -12.82
C PHE A 392 25.96 18.31 -13.01
N ALA A 393 25.01 18.80 -13.80
CA ALA A 393 23.76 18.09 -14.11
C ALA A 393 24.01 16.75 -14.81
N ALA A 394 25.02 16.67 -15.68
CA ALA A 394 25.43 15.43 -16.33
C ALA A 394 25.96 14.40 -15.34
N LEU A 395 26.70 14.81 -14.30
CA LEU A 395 27.12 13.90 -13.20
C LEU A 395 25.91 13.38 -12.41
N VAL A 396 24.95 14.24 -12.06
CA VAL A 396 23.71 13.81 -11.39
C VAL A 396 22.98 12.76 -12.23
N LYS A 397 22.86 12.98 -13.55
CA LYS A 397 22.26 12.01 -14.47
C LYS A 397 23.00 10.67 -14.45
N GLN A 398 24.33 10.68 -14.52
CA GLN A 398 25.14 9.47 -14.45
C GLN A 398 24.93 8.73 -13.12
N ASN A 399 24.82 9.44 -12.00
CA ASN A 399 24.56 8.84 -10.71
C ASN A 399 23.17 8.22 -10.64
N ILE A 400 22.13 8.84 -11.25
CA ILE A 400 20.80 8.24 -11.39
C ILE A 400 20.87 6.95 -12.21
N GLU A 401 21.53 6.97 -13.35
CA GLU A 401 21.70 5.78 -14.21
C GLU A 401 22.43 4.66 -13.48
N ALA A 402 23.47 4.99 -12.71
CA ALA A 402 24.24 4.02 -11.92
C ALA A 402 23.39 3.40 -10.79
N GLN A 403 22.67 4.21 -10.01
CA GLN A 403 21.76 3.68 -8.96
C GLN A 403 20.65 2.83 -9.56
N ALA A 404 20.00 3.28 -10.63
CA ALA A 404 18.97 2.49 -11.33
C ALA A 404 19.53 1.16 -11.83
N GLY A 405 20.78 1.17 -12.35
CA GLY A 405 21.50 -0.04 -12.75
C GLY A 405 21.74 -1.01 -11.59
N ALA A 406 22.13 -0.50 -10.42
CA ALA A 406 22.32 -1.28 -9.20
C ALA A 406 21.00 -1.91 -8.74
N LEU A 407 19.94 -1.12 -8.63
CA LEU A 407 18.59 -1.60 -8.26
C LEU A 407 18.11 -2.73 -9.18
N MET A 408 18.29 -2.57 -10.51
CA MET A 408 17.94 -3.63 -11.46
C MET A 408 18.78 -4.90 -11.27
N ALA A 409 20.05 -4.76 -10.89
CA ALA A 409 20.95 -5.90 -10.68
C ALA A 409 20.57 -6.72 -9.45
N GLU A 410 20.03 -6.08 -8.41
CA GLU A 410 19.58 -6.73 -7.19
C GLU A 410 18.33 -7.61 -7.38
N THR A 411 17.55 -7.38 -8.44
CA THR A 411 16.31 -8.12 -8.71
C THR A 411 16.53 -9.44 -9.46
N LYS A 412 17.76 -9.91 -9.58
CA LYS A 412 18.06 -11.16 -10.31
C LYS A 412 17.84 -12.38 -9.43
N ASN A 413 17.30 -13.43 -10.04
CA ASN A 413 17.08 -14.72 -9.37
C ASN A 413 16.27 -14.60 -8.07
N VAL A 414 15.15 -13.90 -8.14
CA VAL A 414 14.29 -13.67 -6.97
C VAL A 414 13.64 -14.99 -6.52
N TYR A 415 13.86 -15.35 -5.26
CA TYR A 415 13.11 -16.41 -4.60
C TYR A 415 11.68 -15.97 -4.30
N LYS A 416 10.73 -16.87 -4.55
CA LYS A 416 9.33 -16.72 -4.16
C LYS A 416 8.82 -18.04 -3.59
N GLU A 417 8.34 -17.98 -2.37
CA GLU A 417 7.69 -19.11 -1.72
C GLU A 417 6.41 -19.49 -2.48
N PRO A 418 6.17 -20.79 -2.77
CA PRO A 418 4.93 -21.22 -3.40
C PRO A 418 3.70 -20.90 -2.56
N SER A 419 2.63 -20.46 -3.22
CA SER A 419 1.35 -20.19 -2.56
C SER A 419 0.16 -20.68 -3.39
N PRO A 420 -0.17 -21.98 -3.31
CA PRO A 420 -1.32 -22.53 -4.03
C PRO A 420 -2.64 -21.89 -3.60
N LEU A 421 -2.76 -21.40 -2.36
CA LEU A 421 -3.93 -20.65 -1.90
C LEU A 421 -4.13 -19.35 -2.68
N VAL A 422 -3.07 -18.56 -2.86
CA VAL A 422 -3.14 -17.32 -3.64
C VAL A 422 -3.34 -17.65 -5.12
N SER A 423 -2.69 -18.70 -5.63
CA SER A 423 -2.82 -19.17 -7.00
C SER A 423 -4.25 -19.54 -7.39
N LEU A 424 -5.10 -19.96 -6.44
CA LEU A 424 -6.54 -20.19 -6.65
C LEU A 424 -7.27 -18.92 -7.13
N MET A 425 -6.75 -17.75 -6.77
CA MET A 425 -7.31 -16.42 -7.07
C MET A 425 -6.50 -15.67 -8.13
N CYS A 426 -5.70 -16.40 -8.92
CA CYS A 426 -4.92 -15.86 -10.02
C CYS A 426 -5.36 -16.50 -11.34
N PRO A 427 -5.88 -15.72 -12.32
CA PRO A 427 -6.47 -16.27 -13.54
C PRO A 427 -5.55 -17.18 -14.32
N ASP A 428 -4.28 -16.79 -14.50
CA ASP A 428 -3.31 -17.50 -15.34
C ASP A 428 -2.66 -18.72 -14.65
N CYS A 429 -2.73 -18.81 -13.31
CA CYS A 429 -2.11 -19.93 -12.58
C CYS A 429 -2.74 -21.28 -12.91
N LEU A 430 -4.08 -21.34 -12.90
CA LEU A 430 -4.80 -22.57 -13.27
C LEU A 430 -4.65 -22.88 -14.77
N GLU A 431 -4.76 -21.86 -15.63
CA GLU A 431 -4.63 -22.04 -17.07
C GLU A 431 -3.25 -22.57 -17.47
N LYS A 432 -2.19 -22.01 -16.91
CA LYS A 432 -0.80 -22.38 -17.16
C LYS A 432 -0.31 -23.52 -16.30
N MET A 433 -1.12 -24.02 -15.37
CA MET A 433 -0.76 -25.06 -14.39
C MET A 433 0.55 -24.72 -13.64
N ARG A 434 0.67 -23.46 -13.18
CA ARG A 434 1.86 -22.94 -12.49
C ARG A 434 1.49 -22.12 -11.28
N ASP A 435 2.24 -22.31 -10.22
CA ASP A 435 2.10 -21.51 -9.00
C ASP A 435 2.49 -20.04 -9.23
N ILE A 436 1.91 -19.14 -8.44
CA ILE A 436 2.18 -17.70 -8.46
C ILE A 436 3.66 -17.34 -8.20
N SER A 437 4.42 -18.24 -7.56
CA SER A 437 5.87 -18.07 -7.37
C SER A 437 6.68 -18.10 -8.67
N LYS A 438 6.12 -18.71 -9.71
CA LYS A 438 6.75 -18.80 -11.05
C LYS A 438 6.36 -17.58 -11.91
N PRO A 439 7.11 -17.27 -12.98
CA PRO A 439 6.78 -16.17 -13.86
C PRO A 439 5.35 -16.24 -14.42
N GLY A 440 4.54 -15.22 -14.13
CA GLY A 440 3.15 -15.09 -14.58
C GLY A 440 2.99 -14.32 -15.89
N LYS A 441 1.89 -13.55 -16.03
CA LYS A 441 1.57 -12.78 -17.24
C LYS A 441 2.45 -11.53 -17.39
N TYR A 442 2.71 -10.78 -16.32
CA TYR A 442 3.39 -9.48 -16.35
C TYR A 442 4.80 -9.51 -15.76
N ASN A 443 4.96 -9.89 -14.50
CA ASN A 443 6.25 -9.98 -13.78
C ASN A 443 7.02 -8.66 -13.69
N ASN A 444 6.34 -7.52 -13.61
CA ASN A 444 6.99 -6.23 -13.57
C ASN A 444 7.56 -5.95 -12.18
N TYR A 445 8.69 -5.23 -12.13
CA TYR A 445 9.31 -4.80 -10.88
C TYR A 445 9.23 -3.29 -10.77
N GLY A 446 8.83 -2.80 -9.60
CA GLY A 446 8.68 -1.39 -9.30
C GLY A 446 9.71 -0.92 -8.29
N PHE A 447 10.25 0.25 -8.55
CA PHE A 447 11.13 0.97 -7.64
C PHE A 447 10.46 2.28 -7.21
N HIS A 448 10.69 2.65 -5.97
CA HIS A 448 10.35 3.98 -5.45
C HIS A 448 11.37 5.04 -5.88
N GLY A 449 11.16 6.29 -5.44
CA GLY A 449 12.10 7.39 -5.61
C GLY A 449 11.87 8.43 -4.52
N ASP A 450 12.80 8.54 -3.58
CA ASP A 450 12.68 9.46 -2.47
C ASP A 450 13.68 10.62 -2.53
N GLY A 451 13.41 11.67 -1.75
CA GLY A 451 14.25 12.85 -1.68
C GLY A 451 14.20 13.77 -2.92
N LEU A 452 13.24 13.56 -3.83
CA LEU A 452 13.16 14.29 -5.11
C LEU A 452 13.07 15.81 -4.95
N ALA A 453 12.18 16.31 -4.09
CA ALA A 453 12.04 17.75 -3.86
C ALA A 453 13.33 18.37 -3.32
N THR A 454 13.96 17.72 -2.34
CA THR A 454 15.26 18.15 -1.78
C THR A 454 16.37 18.12 -2.82
N ALA A 455 16.38 17.12 -3.69
CA ALA A 455 17.33 17.03 -4.80
C ALA A 455 17.14 18.18 -5.81
N ALA A 456 15.89 18.46 -6.19
CA ALA A 456 15.56 19.57 -7.10
C ALA A 456 15.94 20.94 -6.49
N ASP A 457 15.61 21.15 -5.21
CA ASP A 457 15.99 22.36 -4.47
C ASP A 457 17.51 22.52 -4.39
N SER A 458 18.23 21.42 -4.16
CA SER A 458 19.71 21.40 -4.10
C SER A 458 20.35 21.75 -5.44
N MET A 459 19.87 21.14 -6.52
CA MET A 459 20.35 21.46 -7.88
C MET A 459 20.04 22.91 -8.27
N ALA A 460 18.84 23.41 -7.91
CA ALA A 460 18.45 24.79 -8.14
C ALA A 460 19.34 25.78 -7.36
N ALA A 461 19.68 25.45 -6.12
CA ALA A 461 20.62 26.26 -5.32
C ALA A 461 22.03 26.29 -5.93
N VAL A 462 22.55 25.14 -6.38
CA VAL A 462 23.83 25.07 -7.09
C VAL A 462 23.78 25.91 -8.38
N ARG A 463 22.74 25.76 -9.19
CA ARG A 463 22.57 26.53 -10.42
C ARG A 463 22.57 28.02 -10.14
N LYS A 464 21.71 28.48 -9.23
CA LYS A 464 21.53 29.89 -8.90
C LYS A 464 22.81 30.49 -8.30
N TYR A 465 23.30 29.93 -7.19
CA TYR A 465 24.31 30.56 -6.36
C TYR A 465 25.76 30.30 -6.79
N VAL A 466 26.00 29.18 -7.48
CA VAL A 466 27.37 28.86 -7.96
C VAL A 466 27.57 29.31 -9.40
N TYR A 467 26.63 29.04 -10.29
CA TYR A 467 26.83 29.27 -11.73
C TYR A 467 26.22 30.60 -12.24
N ASP A 468 24.96 30.88 -11.90
CA ASP A 468 24.27 32.05 -12.44
C ASP A 468 24.70 33.35 -11.73
N GLU A 469 24.52 33.42 -10.40
CA GLU A 469 24.81 34.64 -9.60
C GLU A 469 26.28 34.69 -9.12
N LYS A 470 26.99 33.54 -9.09
CA LYS A 470 28.37 33.39 -8.61
C LYS A 470 28.56 33.94 -7.18
N THR A 471 27.57 33.74 -6.34
CA THR A 471 27.59 34.12 -4.91
C THR A 471 28.62 33.29 -4.16
N PHE A 472 28.74 32.01 -4.53
CA PHE A 472 29.73 31.04 -4.01
C PHE A 472 30.56 30.49 -5.14
N THR A 473 31.83 30.16 -4.82
CA THR A 473 32.60 29.31 -5.73
C THR A 473 32.21 27.83 -5.52
N PRO A 474 32.44 26.93 -6.48
CA PRO A 474 32.26 25.51 -6.30
C PRO A 474 32.94 24.97 -5.03
N GLU A 475 34.20 25.40 -4.76
CA GLU A 475 34.98 24.99 -3.59
C GLU A 475 34.34 25.50 -2.29
N THR A 476 33.78 26.73 -2.29
CA THR A 476 33.09 27.28 -1.11
C THR A 476 31.82 26.49 -0.82
N MET A 477 31.03 26.17 -1.84
CA MET A 477 29.82 25.36 -1.68
C MET A 477 30.20 23.99 -1.08
N LEU A 478 31.19 23.30 -1.63
CA LEU A 478 31.65 22.00 -1.12
C LEU A 478 32.17 22.11 0.32
N ALA A 479 32.93 23.15 0.66
CA ALA A 479 33.42 23.37 2.02
C ALA A 479 32.29 23.60 3.03
N MET A 480 31.22 24.30 2.65
CA MET A 480 30.01 24.45 3.49
C MET A 480 29.34 23.12 3.77
N LEU A 481 29.21 22.28 2.76
CA LEU A 481 28.60 20.94 2.89
C LEU A 481 29.41 20.03 3.79
N HIS A 482 30.73 19.96 3.60
CA HIS A 482 31.65 19.18 4.44
C HIS A 482 31.69 19.64 5.89
N ALA A 483 31.52 20.95 6.13
CA ALA A 483 31.43 21.52 7.47
C ALA A 483 30.04 21.32 8.12
N ASP A 484 29.07 20.73 7.43
CA ASP A 484 27.66 20.72 7.87
C ASP A 484 27.20 22.12 8.27
N PHE A 485 27.57 23.11 7.45
CA PHE A 485 27.34 24.53 7.63
C PHE A 485 27.89 25.16 8.92
N LYS A 486 28.71 24.45 9.70
CA LYS A 486 29.35 25.02 10.90
C LYS A 486 30.30 26.16 10.52
N GLY A 487 29.99 27.36 11.00
CA GLY A 487 30.70 28.58 10.61
C GLY A 487 30.17 29.25 9.33
N TYR A 488 29.06 28.70 8.76
CA TYR A 488 28.38 29.21 7.56
C TYR A 488 26.87 29.34 7.80
N GLU A 489 26.47 29.68 9.02
CA GLU A 489 25.05 29.70 9.43
C GLU A 489 24.23 30.73 8.64
N ARG A 490 24.87 31.82 8.21
CA ARG A 490 24.24 32.83 7.38
C ARG A 490 23.95 32.30 5.98
N GLU A 491 24.93 31.65 5.38
CA GLU A 491 24.85 31.02 4.07
C GLU A 491 23.83 29.88 4.08
N GLN A 492 23.80 29.08 5.13
CA GLN A 492 22.79 28.04 5.35
C GLN A 492 21.39 28.62 5.38
N ASN A 493 21.16 29.70 6.14
CA ASN A 493 19.85 30.35 6.22
C ASN A 493 19.44 30.93 4.87
N MET A 494 20.36 31.50 4.09
CA MET A 494 20.11 31.98 2.75
C MET A 494 19.69 30.84 1.83
N LEU A 495 20.45 29.73 1.80
CA LEU A 495 20.12 28.54 1.00
C LEU A 495 18.77 27.94 1.40
N ARG A 496 18.48 27.87 2.69
CA ARG A 496 17.29 27.27 3.26
C ARG A 496 16.02 28.08 3.02
N TYR A 497 16.05 29.38 3.19
CA TYR A 497 14.85 30.23 3.24
C TYR A 497 14.72 31.21 2.09
N GLU A 498 15.82 31.53 1.37
CA GLU A 498 15.84 32.47 0.25
C GLU A 498 16.13 31.75 -1.08
N GLY A 499 16.61 30.50 -1.02
CA GLY A 499 16.86 29.66 -2.16
C GLY A 499 15.58 29.19 -2.84
N PRO A 500 15.64 28.86 -4.16
CA PRO A 500 14.50 28.30 -4.88
C PRO A 500 14.03 27.01 -4.23
N LYS A 501 12.70 26.82 -4.14
CA LYS A 501 12.11 25.64 -3.51
C LYS A 501 10.96 25.10 -4.32
N PHE A 502 10.95 23.79 -4.52
CA PHE A 502 9.83 23.05 -5.10
C PHE A 502 8.55 23.28 -4.30
N GLY A 503 7.41 23.41 -4.99
CA GLY A 503 6.11 23.63 -4.39
C GLY A 503 5.59 25.07 -4.49
N ASN A 504 6.32 25.95 -5.20
CA ASN A 504 5.96 27.37 -5.38
C ASN A 504 5.51 27.73 -6.80
N ASP A 505 5.24 26.73 -7.66
CA ASP A 505 4.92 26.94 -9.08
C ASP A 505 6.04 27.75 -9.82
N ASP A 506 7.29 27.54 -9.39
CA ASP A 506 8.48 28.18 -9.96
C ASP A 506 9.13 27.26 -11.00
N ASP A 507 9.04 27.63 -12.27
CA ASP A 507 9.61 26.85 -13.36
C ASP A 507 11.14 26.68 -13.26
N PHE A 508 11.85 27.55 -12.53
CA PHE A 508 13.29 27.43 -12.31
C PHE A 508 13.63 26.13 -11.57
N VAL A 509 12.87 25.80 -10.54
CA VAL A 509 13.07 24.59 -9.72
C VAL A 509 12.25 23.41 -10.25
N ASP A 510 11.00 23.67 -10.66
CA ASP A 510 10.09 22.60 -11.10
C ASP A 510 10.59 21.90 -12.37
N SER A 511 11.25 22.64 -13.30
CA SER A 511 11.87 22.02 -14.48
C SER A 511 13.00 21.07 -14.12
N ILE A 512 13.70 21.30 -13.02
CA ILE A 512 14.75 20.38 -12.50
C ILE A 512 14.09 19.11 -11.96
N ALA A 513 12.98 19.23 -11.23
CA ALA A 513 12.23 18.05 -10.75
C ALA A 513 11.71 17.22 -11.94
N VAL A 514 11.18 17.85 -13.00
CA VAL A 514 10.80 17.19 -14.25
C VAL A 514 11.99 16.44 -14.84
N GLN A 515 13.14 17.08 -14.94
CA GLN A 515 14.36 16.51 -15.53
C GLN A 515 14.87 15.29 -14.73
N LEU A 516 14.89 15.38 -13.40
CA LEU A 516 15.28 14.27 -12.51
C LEU A 516 14.40 13.04 -12.74
N LEU A 517 13.08 13.23 -12.79
CA LEU A 517 12.12 12.15 -13.04
C LEU A 517 12.22 11.58 -14.44
N ASP A 518 12.46 12.42 -15.45
CA ASP A 518 12.66 11.94 -16.82
C ASP A 518 13.94 11.09 -16.92
N TRP A 519 15.06 11.50 -16.32
CA TRP A 519 16.29 10.71 -16.29
C TRP A 519 16.08 9.36 -15.59
N TYR A 520 15.33 9.35 -14.53
CA TYR A 520 15.00 8.11 -13.82
C TYR A 520 14.13 7.19 -14.66
N ALA A 521 13.08 7.72 -15.27
CA ALA A 521 12.24 6.96 -16.19
C ALA A 521 13.03 6.42 -17.39
N ASP A 522 13.91 7.24 -18.00
CA ASP A 522 14.78 6.84 -19.11
C ASP A 522 15.73 5.70 -18.72
N ALA A 523 16.28 5.72 -17.51
CA ALA A 523 17.18 4.69 -17.02
C ALA A 523 16.51 3.30 -16.93
N LEU A 524 15.19 3.25 -16.71
CA LEU A 524 14.42 2.02 -16.61
C LEU A 524 13.69 1.62 -17.90
N GLU A 525 13.39 2.59 -18.78
CA GLU A 525 12.56 2.36 -19.96
C GLU A 525 13.21 1.35 -20.92
N GLY A 526 12.41 0.39 -21.41
CA GLY A 526 12.85 -0.66 -22.32
C GLY A 526 13.71 -1.75 -21.70
N LYS A 527 14.09 -1.64 -20.41
CA LYS A 527 14.81 -2.68 -19.71
C LYS A 527 13.88 -3.82 -19.31
N LYS A 528 14.41 -5.04 -19.30
CA LYS A 528 13.69 -6.25 -18.93
C LYS A 528 14.38 -6.94 -17.75
N ASN A 529 13.57 -7.46 -16.82
CA ASN A 529 14.07 -8.32 -15.77
C ASN A 529 14.18 -9.79 -16.25
N ASP A 530 14.76 -10.66 -15.42
CA ASP A 530 14.98 -12.07 -15.72
C ASP A 530 13.70 -12.91 -15.82
N ARG A 531 12.56 -12.38 -15.36
CA ARG A 531 11.22 -12.99 -15.50
C ARG A 531 10.45 -12.49 -16.72
N GLY A 532 11.06 -11.63 -17.56
CA GLY A 532 10.49 -11.09 -18.80
C GLY A 532 9.64 -9.82 -18.64
N GLY A 533 9.42 -9.36 -17.40
CA GLY A 533 8.72 -8.12 -17.12
C GLY A 533 9.57 -6.85 -17.33
N CYS A 534 8.98 -5.68 -17.20
CA CYS A 534 9.66 -4.39 -17.24
C CYS A 534 9.94 -3.85 -15.82
N PHE A 535 10.68 -2.75 -15.75
CA PHE A 535 10.87 -1.97 -14.54
C PHE A 535 9.98 -0.73 -14.55
N ARG A 536 9.41 -0.39 -13.41
CA ARG A 536 8.44 0.69 -13.23
C ARG A 536 8.98 1.72 -12.25
N ALA A 537 9.12 2.98 -12.67
CA ALA A 537 9.53 4.08 -11.82
C ALA A 537 8.36 4.61 -10.99
N GLY A 538 8.63 4.99 -9.73
CA GLY A 538 7.67 5.65 -8.83
C GLY A 538 8.30 6.82 -8.08
N THR A 539 7.46 7.65 -7.46
CA THR A 539 7.84 8.83 -6.69
C THR A 539 7.54 8.69 -5.18
N ALA A 540 7.16 7.50 -4.76
CA ALA A 540 6.91 7.19 -3.36
C ALA A 540 8.19 7.14 -2.55
N SER A 541 8.11 7.43 -1.27
CA SER A 541 9.26 7.33 -0.37
C SER A 541 9.26 6.09 0.50
N ALA A 542 8.10 5.44 0.73
CA ALA A 542 7.92 4.43 1.76
C ALA A 542 8.65 4.85 3.07
N MET A 543 9.38 3.96 3.71
CA MET A 543 10.22 4.24 4.88
C MET A 543 11.56 4.89 4.53
N TYR A 544 11.95 4.92 3.25
CA TYR A 544 13.29 5.35 2.81
C TYR A 544 13.58 6.81 3.13
N TYR A 545 12.58 7.70 3.17
CA TYR A 545 12.76 9.10 3.58
C TYR A 545 13.33 9.25 5.01
N ILE A 546 13.11 8.26 5.89
CA ILE A 546 13.72 8.18 7.21
C ILE A 546 15.06 7.42 7.13
N TRP A 547 15.11 6.29 6.43
CA TRP A 547 16.31 5.45 6.38
C TRP A 547 17.47 6.16 5.69
N HIS A 548 17.24 6.70 4.50
CA HIS A 548 18.25 7.43 3.75
C HIS A 548 18.68 8.74 4.42
N SER A 549 17.80 9.38 5.21
CA SER A 549 18.18 10.60 5.92
C SER A 549 19.16 10.36 7.06
N LYS A 550 19.21 9.15 7.64
CA LYS A 550 20.07 8.84 8.81
C LYS A 550 21.56 9.08 8.53
N ASP A 551 21.99 8.73 7.33
CA ASP A 551 23.39 8.80 6.93
C ASP A 551 23.67 9.89 5.87
N ALA A 552 22.62 10.63 5.47
CA ALA A 552 22.73 11.66 4.44
C ALA A 552 23.48 12.89 4.97
N PRO A 553 24.59 13.31 4.31
CA PRO A 553 25.30 14.56 4.64
C PRO A 553 24.45 15.80 4.36
N ALA A 554 24.96 16.96 4.67
CA ALA A 554 24.34 18.24 4.32
C ALA A 554 24.09 18.36 2.80
N SER A 555 23.15 19.21 2.40
CA SER A 555 22.81 19.41 0.99
C SER A 555 22.69 20.88 0.59
N PRO A 556 22.91 21.22 -0.70
CA PRO A 556 22.99 22.60 -1.18
C PRO A 556 21.73 23.44 -0.98
N ASP A 557 20.58 22.82 -0.72
CA ASP A 557 19.33 23.49 -0.36
C ASP A 557 19.29 24.06 1.06
N GLY A 558 20.38 23.86 1.84
CA GLY A 558 20.55 24.29 3.22
C GLY A 558 20.15 23.26 4.28
N ARG A 559 19.77 22.02 3.89
CA ARG A 559 19.50 20.91 4.82
C ARG A 559 20.79 20.46 5.53
N SER A 560 20.74 20.35 6.84
CA SER A 560 21.86 19.80 7.64
C SER A 560 21.97 18.30 7.48
N ALA A 561 23.14 17.76 7.81
CA ALA A 561 23.34 16.31 7.88
C ALA A 561 22.31 15.66 8.82
N HIS A 562 21.87 14.46 8.47
CA HIS A 562 20.87 13.65 9.23
C HIS A 562 19.49 14.29 9.40
N GLU A 563 19.22 15.46 8.83
CA GLU A 563 17.90 16.08 8.87
C GLU A 563 16.93 15.30 7.95
N ALA A 564 15.71 15.06 8.44
CA ALA A 564 14.72 14.22 7.73
C ALA A 564 14.36 14.77 6.35
N LEU A 565 14.13 13.86 5.40
CA LEU A 565 13.61 14.16 4.07
C LEU A 565 12.10 14.32 4.10
N PRO A 566 11.49 14.99 3.09
CA PRO A 566 10.04 15.02 2.95
C PRO A 566 9.49 13.62 2.62
N CYS A 567 8.27 13.36 3.07
CA CYS A 567 7.55 12.14 2.77
C CYS A 567 7.00 12.17 1.34
N ASN A 568 7.24 11.14 0.56
CA ASN A 568 6.79 11.01 -0.83
C ASN A 568 7.26 12.18 -1.72
N TYR A 569 6.49 12.53 -2.74
CA TYR A 569 6.78 13.68 -3.62
C TYR A 569 6.14 14.95 -3.06
N SER A 570 6.53 15.35 -1.86
CA SER A 570 6.08 16.58 -1.19
C SER A 570 7.22 17.59 -1.08
N PRO A 571 6.93 18.89 -0.90
CA PRO A 571 7.96 19.92 -0.69
C PRO A 571 8.87 19.61 0.50
N SER A 572 10.10 20.16 0.48
CA SER A 572 11.05 20.05 1.59
C SER A 572 10.46 20.58 2.91
N LEU A 573 10.83 19.94 4.04
CA LEU A 573 10.24 20.23 5.36
C LEU A 573 10.45 21.66 5.90
N PHE A 574 11.25 22.48 5.23
CA PHE A 574 11.45 23.90 5.54
C PHE A 574 11.12 24.82 4.38
N ALA A 575 10.56 24.28 3.28
CA ALA A 575 10.10 25.11 2.16
C ALA A 575 8.93 26.00 2.59
N ARG A 576 9.03 27.27 2.31
CA ARG A 576 7.92 28.23 2.50
C ARG A 576 7.13 28.28 1.21
N CYS A 577 6.06 27.48 1.16
CA CYS A 577 5.19 27.45 -0.01
C CYS A 577 4.17 28.59 0.03
N GLU A 578 3.86 29.17 -1.15
CA GLU A 578 2.88 30.26 -1.29
C GLU A 578 1.44 29.79 -1.00
N GLY A 579 1.19 28.49 -1.03
CA GLY A 579 -0.09 27.90 -0.68
C GLY A 579 -0.35 26.56 -1.36
N PRO A 580 -1.49 25.91 -1.07
CA PRO A 580 -1.77 24.58 -1.57
C PRO A 580 -1.87 24.51 -3.10
N ILE A 581 -2.32 25.59 -3.75
CA ILE A 581 -2.44 25.64 -5.22
C ILE A 581 -1.07 25.65 -5.90
N SER A 582 -0.08 26.37 -5.36
CA SER A 582 1.27 26.35 -5.92
C SER A 582 1.90 24.95 -5.82
N ILE A 583 1.66 24.25 -4.70
CA ILE A 583 2.17 22.89 -4.50
C ILE A 583 1.60 21.91 -5.54
N ILE A 584 0.27 21.91 -5.76
CA ILE A 584 -0.35 20.99 -6.74
C ILE A 584 0.07 21.31 -8.17
N LYS A 585 0.34 22.57 -8.50
CA LYS A 585 0.87 22.94 -9.81
C LYS A 585 2.28 22.42 -10.02
N SER A 586 3.19 22.63 -9.05
CA SER A 586 4.55 22.08 -9.12
C SER A 586 4.53 20.55 -9.25
N PHE A 587 3.70 19.88 -8.46
CA PHE A 587 3.56 18.40 -8.49
C PHE A 587 3.09 17.88 -9.86
N ALA A 588 2.21 18.60 -10.53
CA ALA A 588 1.58 18.16 -11.78
C ALA A 588 2.43 18.43 -13.04
N LYS A 589 3.55 19.15 -12.94
CA LYS A 589 4.41 19.48 -14.10
C LYS A 589 5.16 18.28 -14.70
N PRO A 590 5.68 17.30 -13.92
CA PRO A 590 6.37 16.14 -14.49
C PRO A 590 5.48 15.24 -15.35
N HIS A 591 6.13 14.43 -16.18
CA HIS A 591 5.48 13.42 -17.02
C HIS A 591 5.06 12.21 -16.17
N LEU A 592 4.07 12.40 -15.28
CA LEU A 592 3.70 11.43 -14.25
C LEU A 592 3.27 10.05 -14.80
N THR A 593 2.80 9.97 -16.06
CA THR A 593 2.52 8.70 -16.73
C THR A 593 3.75 7.82 -16.94
N ARG A 594 4.97 8.38 -16.79
CA ARG A 594 6.24 7.63 -16.88
C ARG A 594 6.70 7.08 -15.53
N VAL A 595 6.19 7.64 -14.43
CA VAL A 595 6.64 7.36 -13.05
C VAL A 595 5.49 6.99 -12.12
N ALA A 596 4.40 6.44 -12.66
CA ALA A 596 3.17 6.14 -11.93
C ALA A 596 3.20 4.79 -11.20
N ASN A 597 4.37 4.26 -10.81
CA ASN A 597 4.41 3.06 -9.95
C ASN A 597 3.86 3.33 -8.54
N GLY A 598 3.54 4.58 -8.25
CA GLY A 598 2.97 5.09 -7.00
C GLY A 598 3.80 6.25 -6.46
N GLY A 599 3.17 7.09 -5.65
CA GLY A 599 3.82 8.21 -4.98
C GLY A 599 2.92 9.43 -4.85
N PRO A 600 2.13 9.51 -3.76
CA PRO A 600 1.18 10.60 -3.59
C PRO A 600 1.87 11.91 -3.24
N LEU A 601 1.20 13.01 -3.57
CA LEU A 601 1.36 14.24 -2.84
C LEU A 601 0.76 14.05 -1.44
N THR A 602 1.55 14.25 -0.41
CA THR A 602 1.09 14.23 0.98
C THR A 602 0.87 15.67 1.44
N VAL A 603 -0.38 16.00 1.79
CA VAL A 603 -0.79 17.34 2.22
C VAL A 603 -1.22 17.32 3.67
N GLU A 604 -0.66 18.20 4.47
CA GLU A 604 -1.09 18.45 5.84
C GLU A 604 -2.05 19.65 5.85
N LEU A 605 -3.31 19.41 6.25
CA LEU A 605 -4.30 20.48 6.41
C LEU A 605 -4.66 20.61 7.89
N SER A 606 -4.83 21.86 8.34
CA SER A 606 -5.37 22.11 9.68
C SER A 606 -6.80 21.58 9.77
N ASP A 607 -7.14 20.91 10.88
CA ASP A 607 -8.51 20.45 11.15
C ASP A 607 -9.55 21.60 11.14
N ALA A 608 -9.11 22.83 11.41
CA ALA A 608 -9.92 24.05 11.28
C ALA A 608 -10.43 24.32 9.85
N MET A 609 -9.78 23.75 8.83
CA MET A 609 -10.19 23.87 7.41
C MET A 609 -11.44 23.05 7.07
N PHE A 610 -11.95 22.22 7.97
CA PHE A 610 -13.12 21.36 7.77
C PHE A 610 -14.33 21.79 8.62
N ARG A 611 -14.36 23.02 9.10
CA ARG A 611 -15.31 23.53 10.12
C ARG A 611 -16.77 23.64 9.70
N ASN A 612 -17.06 23.65 8.41
CA ASN A 612 -18.40 23.78 7.85
C ASN A 612 -18.49 23.20 6.43
N GLU A 613 -19.70 23.14 5.87
CA GLU A 613 -19.96 22.58 4.53
C GLU A 613 -19.23 23.33 3.41
N ASP A 614 -19.13 24.67 3.49
CA ASP A 614 -18.39 25.47 2.50
C ASP A 614 -16.90 25.11 2.51
N ALA A 615 -16.32 24.90 3.68
CA ALA A 615 -14.93 24.49 3.82
C ALA A 615 -14.70 23.06 3.26
N ILE A 616 -15.61 22.13 3.52
CA ILE A 616 -15.59 20.78 2.93
C ILE A 616 -15.64 20.84 1.41
N ARG A 617 -16.55 21.66 0.86
CA ARG A 617 -16.66 21.86 -0.58
C ARG A 617 -15.38 22.45 -1.19
N LYS A 618 -14.75 23.42 -0.54
CA LYS A 618 -13.46 24.00 -0.99
C LYS A 618 -12.33 22.97 -0.99
N CYS A 619 -12.26 22.12 0.02
CA CYS A 619 -11.29 21.03 0.06
C CYS A 619 -11.57 19.99 -1.05
N ALA A 620 -12.84 19.64 -1.29
CA ALA A 620 -13.24 18.78 -2.40
C ALA A 620 -12.82 19.37 -3.76
N MET A 621 -13.03 20.67 -3.97
CA MET A 621 -12.60 21.39 -5.17
C MET A 621 -11.07 21.40 -5.31
N PHE A 622 -10.33 21.54 -4.21
CA PHE A 622 -8.87 21.49 -4.20
C PHE A 622 -8.37 20.12 -4.69
N VAL A 623 -8.91 19.02 -4.16
CA VAL A 623 -8.56 17.65 -4.61
C VAL A 623 -8.92 17.48 -6.08
N LYS A 624 -10.12 17.90 -6.50
CA LYS A 624 -10.53 17.80 -7.90
C LYS A 624 -9.61 18.61 -8.81
N SER A 625 -9.22 19.82 -8.41
CA SER A 625 -8.28 20.64 -9.18
C SER A 625 -6.93 19.97 -9.37
N PHE A 626 -6.40 19.29 -8.34
CA PHE A 626 -5.18 18.50 -8.46
C PHE A 626 -5.31 17.39 -9.50
N MET A 627 -6.42 16.66 -9.51
CA MET A 627 -6.68 15.62 -10.49
C MET A 627 -6.82 16.16 -11.90
N ASP A 628 -7.56 17.26 -12.06
CA ASP A 628 -7.75 17.95 -13.34
C ASP A 628 -6.45 18.53 -13.92
N MET A 629 -5.49 18.90 -13.07
CA MET A 629 -4.15 19.37 -13.46
C MET A 629 -3.20 18.22 -13.83
N GLY A 630 -3.59 16.96 -13.66
CA GLY A 630 -2.77 15.81 -14.00
C GLY A 630 -1.95 15.23 -12.84
N GLY A 631 -2.26 15.59 -11.60
CA GLY A 631 -1.71 14.90 -10.45
C GLY A 631 -2.18 13.44 -10.41
N HIS A 632 -1.30 12.49 -10.00
CA HIS A 632 -1.67 11.09 -10.07
C HIS A 632 -2.20 10.51 -8.76
N GLN A 633 -1.68 10.90 -7.61
CA GLN A 633 -2.17 10.45 -6.30
C GLN A 633 -2.06 11.56 -5.25
N MET A 634 -3.03 11.63 -4.35
CA MET A 634 -3.02 12.57 -3.22
C MET A 634 -3.53 11.90 -1.95
N GLN A 635 -2.87 12.17 -0.84
CA GLN A 635 -3.36 11.86 0.50
C GLN A 635 -3.34 13.11 1.38
N ILE A 636 -4.30 13.21 2.30
CA ILE A 636 -4.49 14.38 3.14
C ILE A 636 -4.53 13.95 4.61
N ASN A 637 -3.65 14.53 5.43
CA ASN A 637 -3.78 14.52 6.88
C ASN A 637 -4.58 15.74 7.33
N ALA A 638 -5.65 15.50 8.08
CA ALA A 638 -6.37 16.56 8.79
C ALA A 638 -5.91 16.55 10.26
N VAL A 639 -4.91 17.35 10.59
CA VAL A 639 -4.20 17.27 11.88
C VAL A 639 -4.18 18.64 12.58
N ASN A 640 -4.03 18.57 13.90
CA ASN A 640 -3.79 19.72 14.74
C ASN A 640 -2.46 19.53 15.49
N ARG A 641 -1.50 20.42 15.23
CA ARG A 641 -0.14 20.34 15.77
C ARG A 641 -0.11 20.32 17.30
N ASP A 642 -0.88 21.20 17.94
CA ASP A 642 -0.91 21.28 19.40
C ASP A 642 -1.46 19.99 20.00
N ARG A 643 -2.44 19.37 19.34
CA ARG A 643 -2.99 18.07 19.72
C ARG A 643 -1.97 16.95 19.56
N LEU A 644 -1.13 16.96 18.52
CA LEU A 644 -0.04 15.99 18.34
C LEU A 644 1.01 16.14 19.44
N LEU A 645 1.42 17.37 19.75
CA LEU A 645 2.38 17.65 20.84
C LEU A 645 1.84 17.25 22.22
N ASP A 646 0.55 17.45 22.46
CA ASP A 646 -0.09 17.01 23.69
C ASP A 646 -0.22 15.48 23.76
N ALA A 647 -0.55 14.84 22.64
CA ALA A 647 -0.62 13.38 22.53
C ALA A 647 0.73 12.69 22.76
N GLN A 648 1.84 13.33 22.37
CA GLN A 648 3.18 12.82 22.64
C GLN A 648 3.53 12.88 24.15
N LYS A 649 3.01 13.89 24.87
CA LYS A 649 3.24 14.08 26.31
C LYS A 649 2.28 13.26 27.17
N HIS A 650 1.02 13.07 26.72
CA HIS A 650 -0.09 12.46 27.43
C HIS A 650 -0.77 11.37 26.59
N PRO A 651 -0.04 10.30 26.17
CA PRO A 651 -0.54 9.30 25.24
C PRO A 651 -1.81 8.58 25.70
N GLU A 652 -2.02 8.46 27.01
CA GLU A 652 -3.19 7.82 27.61
C GLU A 652 -4.51 8.50 27.23
N ASN A 653 -4.47 9.81 26.90
CA ASN A 653 -5.65 10.60 26.53
C ASN A 653 -5.98 10.52 25.04
N TYR A 654 -5.06 9.96 24.21
CA TYR A 654 -5.12 10.02 22.75
C TYR A 654 -5.02 8.65 22.06
N ARG A 655 -5.45 7.59 22.73
CA ARG A 655 -5.36 6.21 22.21
C ARG A 655 -6.04 6.00 20.85
N ASN A 656 -7.00 6.84 20.50
CA ASN A 656 -7.75 6.78 19.24
C ASN A 656 -7.31 7.85 18.21
N LEU A 657 -6.20 8.58 18.47
CA LEU A 657 -5.70 9.55 17.53
C LEU A 657 -5.00 8.85 16.37
N ILE A 658 -5.63 8.88 15.19
CA ILE A 658 -5.10 8.28 13.96
C ILE A 658 -4.38 9.37 13.15
N VAL A 659 -3.29 8.99 12.50
CA VAL A 659 -2.52 9.81 11.58
C VAL A 659 -2.08 9.01 10.36
N ARG A 660 -1.89 9.70 9.23
CA ARG A 660 -1.28 9.13 8.02
C ARG A 660 0.24 9.25 8.11
N VAL A 661 0.96 8.14 7.99
CA VAL A 661 2.43 8.12 8.10
C VAL A 661 3.04 8.41 6.73
N TRP A 662 3.18 7.43 5.83
CA TRP A 662 3.58 7.66 4.43
C TRP A 662 2.60 7.08 3.42
N GLY A 663 2.05 5.91 3.63
CA GLY A 663 1.09 5.21 2.78
C GLY A 663 0.09 4.38 3.57
N TRP A 664 0.22 4.37 4.90
CA TRP A 664 -0.67 3.71 5.84
C TRP A 664 -1.02 4.65 6.99
N SER A 665 -2.05 4.29 7.74
CA SER A 665 -2.52 5.03 8.91
C SER A 665 -2.36 4.18 10.17
N GLY A 666 -1.98 4.82 11.25
CA GLY A 666 -1.81 4.17 12.55
C GLY A 666 -2.21 5.07 13.70
N TYR A 667 -2.29 4.49 14.90
CA TYR A 667 -2.53 5.26 16.11
C TYR A 667 -1.25 6.01 16.49
N PHE A 668 -1.34 7.35 16.53
CA PHE A 668 -0.18 8.22 16.74
C PHE A 668 0.65 7.85 17.97
N VAL A 669 -0.01 7.50 19.06
CA VAL A 669 0.65 7.14 20.33
C VAL A 669 1.33 5.77 20.32
N GLU A 670 1.05 4.93 19.31
CA GLU A 670 1.67 3.61 19.12
C GLU A 670 2.87 3.69 18.14
N LEU A 671 3.07 4.82 17.44
CA LEU A 671 4.19 5.02 16.53
C LEU A 671 5.50 5.23 17.29
N ASN A 672 6.61 4.82 16.67
CA ASN A 672 7.95 5.19 17.14
C ASN A 672 8.14 6.72 17.13
N GLU A 673 8.92 7.22 18.07
CA GLU A 673 9.17 8.65 18.25
C GLU A 673 9.67 9.34 16.97
N VAL A 674 10.48 8.66 16.17
CA VAL A 674 10.98 9.20 14.88
C VAL A 674 9.84 9.56 13.93
N TYR A 675 8.82 8.69 13.80
CA TYR A 675 7.66 8.97 12.97
C TYR A 675 6.74 10.03 13.59
N GLN A 676 6.55 9.99 14.91
CA GLN A 676 5.79 11.03 15.62
C GLN A 676 6.40 12.41 15.36
N ASN A 677 7.71 12.55 15.56
CA ASN A 677 8.42 13.82 15.37
C ASN A 677 8.37 14.29 13.92
N HIS A 678 8.46 13.38 12.95
CA HIS A 678 8.34 13.71 11.54
C HIS A 678 6.94 14.24 11.21
N ILE A 679 5.87 13.61 11.72
CA ILE A 679 4.49 14.05 11.50
C ILE A 679 4.25 15.43 12.16
N ILE A 680 4.76 15.66 13.36
CA ILE A 680 4.70 16.97 14.02
C ILE A 680 5.40 18.01 13.17
N LYS A 681 6.61 17.71 12.63
CA LYS A 681 7.35 18.65 11.78
C LYS A 681 6.62 18.96 10.48
N ARG A 682 6.00 17.95 9.83
CA ARG A 682 5.16 18.18 8.65
C ARG A 682 3.99 19.11 8.96
N SER A 683 3.36 18.96 10.13
CA SER A 683 2.22 19.79 10.53
C SER A 683 2.59 21.26 10.82
N GLU A 684 3.88 21.60 10.97
CA GLU A 684 4.36 22.99 11.04
C GLU A 684 4.20 23.72 9.71
N MET A 685 4.13 22.96 8.62
CA MET A 685 3.91 23.47 7.26
C MET A 685 2.44 23.36 6.84
N SER A 686 1.53 23.02 7.78
CA SER A 686 0.11 22.84 7.45
C SER A 686 -0.48 24.12 6.88
N LEU A 687 -1.16 23.99 5.77
CA LEU A 687 -1.73 25.04 4.94
C LEU A 687 -3.04 25.60 5.52
#